data_fb4eb75dd7e632f959bf4737fb773967
#
_entry.id   fb4eb75dd7e632f959bf4737fb773967
#
_cell.length_a   1.000
_cell.length_b   1.000
_cell.length_c   1.000
_cell.angle_alpha   90.00
_cell.angle_beta   90.00
_cell.angle_gamma   90.00
#
_symmetry.space_group_name_H-M   'P 1'
#
loop_
_entity.id
_entity.type
_entity.pdbx_description
1 polymer ?
#
loop_
_entity_poly.entity_id
_entity_poly.type
_entity_poly.pdbx_seq_one_letter_code
_entity_poly.pdbx_strand_id
1 'polypeptide(L)'
;MIPQDTVAKILDSAQIVDVVEDFVSLRRRGANFIACCPFHNEKTPSFYVSPSKGIYKCFGCGKSGTAVGFVMEHEGLSYVEALKYLAKKYGIEVVEKEETAEEIARRQRSESLLLTSEFAHKFFVESLATEEGRTIGMAYFRSRGLEDETIRKYGLGWAPRDRHALSKEAAAKGFKEEYLVDTGLCIKYDDGSLADRFFDRVMFPIHSVSGRVIAFGGRTLRSDKTVAKYVNSPETEIYDKSNSLYGIWFAKGEISRKQKCYLVEGYLDVLSMHQLGITNVVASSGTSLTTAQVRLIKKFSENVTIMYDGDPAGIKAALRGIGLVLKEGLNVKVLLLPDGDDPDSFSRKHSLAEVEEFIAANEQDFISFKTELLLSEAGNDPLRKAELINDIADTIALIPDAVKRQVYAQASAERFGIESDILFARIRKTHEKLLQDDRKAAEEARRRAEMQRAPGQGGAAGSLEPDIAGPPPAEDGYAGYAKAEPAAKASGPALEEPTLAPSEKELLSFLLRNGRTILEFEVDSPFYCTDEKDTVADFIRDAIDQDNLFFGNSLHKRLLDKYFELYDAPENLPQEGIVKTILDGPDREMAALAAELLSERHNLTVKRFEAALTAAPTQLVIYVPRAIQVYQLRHIELKLSRLSRELKNAGEDDSMAILSEIKSHLNLKNQLEKLLGRVR
;
A
#
# COMPACT_ATOMS: atom_id res chain seq x y z
N MET A 1 8.92 0.85 -24.53
CA MET A 1 7.64 0.28 -23.99
C MET A 1 6.98 -0.55 -25.08
N ILE A 2 6.57 -1.79 -24.78
CA ILE A 2 5.93 -2.66 -25.80
C ILE A 2 4.55 -2.08 -26.13
N PRO A 3 4.18 -1.91 -27.42
CA PRO A 3 2.84 -1.42 -27.80
C PRO A 3 1.73 -2.32 -27.29
N GLN A 4 0.59 -1.74 -26.90
CA GLN A 4 -0.54 -2.49 -26.33
C GLN A 4 -1.06 -3.60 -27.25
N ASP A 5 -1.09 -3.36 -28.56
CA ASP A 5 -1.52 -4.36 -29.56
C ASP A 5 -0.55 -5.56 -29.61
N THR A 6 0.75 -5.31 -29.41
CA THR A 6 1.76 -6.38 -29.31
C THR A 6 1.63 -7.12 -27.99
N VAL A 7 1.37 -6.40 -26.88
CA VAL A 7 1.09 -7.03 -25.59
C VAL A 7 -0.13 -7.94 -25.68
N ALA A 8 -1.23 -7.47 -26.27
CA ALA A 8 -2.44 -8.27 -26.46
C ALA A 8 -2.15 -9.55 -27.28
N LYS A 9 -1.41 -9.44 -28.39
CA LYS A 9 -1.00 -10.60 -29.20
C LYS A 9 -0.17 -11.62 -28.42
N ILE A 10 0.75 -11.14 -27.56
CA ILE A 10 1.58 -12.01 -26.70
C ILE A 10 0.70 -12.74 -25.68
N LEU A 11 -0.22 -12.02 -25.04
CA LEU A 11 -1.12 -12.58 -24.03
C LEU A 11 -2.08 -13.61 -24.62
N ASP A 12 -2.65 -13.33 -25.80
CA ASP A 12 -3.56 -14.25 -26.51
C ASP A 12 -2.84 -15.51 -26.98
N SER A 13 -1.57 -15.41 -27.36
CA SER A 13 -0.75 -16.55 -27.81
C SER A 13 -0.19 -17.38 -26.66
N ALA A 14 -0.02 -16.79 -25.47
CA ALA A 14 0.61 -17.42 -24.33
C ALA A 14 -0.34 -18.40 -23.62
N GLN A 15 -0.49 -19.59 -24.18
CA GLN A 15 -1.27 -20.67 -23.55
C GLN A 15 -0.60 -21.16 -22.29
N ILE A 16 -1.31 -21.10 -21.15
CA ILE A 16 -0.75 -21.42 -19.82
C ILE A 16 -0.12 -22.81 -19.75
N VAL A 17 -0.70 -23.81 -20.42
CA VAL A 17 -0.18 -25.19 -20.44
C VAL A 17 1.16 -25.23 -21.15
N ASP A 18 1.24 -24.67 -22.36
CA ASP A 18 2.47 -24.66 -23.18
C ASP A 18 3.60 -23.91 -22.50
N VAL A 19 3.27 -22.84 -21.74
CA VAL A 19 4.27 -22.07 -21.03
C VAL A 19 4.78 -22.83 -19.82
N VAL A 20 3.89 -23.48 -19.05
CA VAL A 20 4.27 -24.23 -17.86
C VAL A 20 4.99 -25.53 -18.20
N GLU A 21 4.64 -26.18 -19.31
CA GLU A 21 5.29 -27.43 -19.77
C GLU A 21 6.77 -27.24 -20.11
N ASP A 22 7.24 -26.05 -20.45
CA ASP A 22 8.67 -25.76 -20.62
C ASP A 22 9.49 -25.97 -19.34
N PHE A 23 8.85 -25.87 -18.17
CA PHE A 23 9.52 -25.88 -16.88
C PHE A 23 9.14 -27.07 -16.00
N VAL A 24 7.92 -27.61 -16.18
CA VAL A 24 7.35 -28.64 -15.31
C VAL A 24 6.61 -29.69 -16.11
N SER A 25 6.89 -30.97 -15.83
CA SER A 25 6.15 -32.08 -16.48
C SER A 25 4.70 -32.13 -15.97
N LEU A 26 3.77 -31.71 -16.81
CA LEU A 26 2.35 -31.71 -16.50
C LEU A 26 1.70 -33.08 -16.75
N ARG A 27 0.81 -33.49 -15.86
CA ARG A 27 -0.03 -34.72 -16.02
C ARG A 27 -1.49 -34.30 -16.08
N ARG A 28 -2.22 -34.82 -17.05
CA ARG A 28 -3.64 -34.51 -17.21
C ARG A 28 -4.48 -35.10 -16.07
N ARG A 29 -5.37 -34.28 -15.48
CA ARG A 29 -6.33 -34.69 -14.45
C ARG A 29 -7.70 -34.07 -14.73
N GLY A 30 -8.53 -34.81 -15.48
CA GLY A 30 -9.82 -34.30 -15.98
C GLY A 30 -9.65 -33.19 -17.00
N ALA A 31 -10.27 -32.05 -16.77
CA ALA A 31 -10.16 -30.83 -17.60
C ALA A 31 -8.90 -30.00 -17.31
N ASN A 32 -8.17 -30.30 -16.24
CA ASN A 32 -6.99 -29.56 -15.79
C ASN A 32 -5.72 -30.42 -15.91
N PHE A 33 -4.57 -29.80 -15.65
CA PHE A 33 -3.28 -30.47 -15.51
C PHE A 33 -2.77 -30.32 -14.07
N ILE A 34 -1.92 -31.26 -13.63
CA ILE A 34 -1.34 -31.28 -12.30
C ILE A 34 0.15 -31.63 -12.34
N ALA A 35 0.93 -31.01 -11.47
CA ALA A 35 2.36 -31.28 -11.28
C ALA A 35 2.79 -31.04 -9.83
N CYS A 36 4.04 -31.42 -9.51
CA CYS A 36 4.72 -30.87 -8.33
C CYS A 36 5.05 -29.39 -8.59
N CYS A 37 4.89 -28.57 -7.59
CA CYS A 37 5.06 -27.12 -7.70
C CYS A 37 6.53 -26.73 -7.92
N PRO A 38 6.85 -25.88 -8.90
CA PRO A 38 8.21 -25.42 -9.10
C PRO A 38 8.65 -24.35 -8.08
N PHE A 39 7.71 -23.80 -7.30
CA PHE A 39 7.97 -22.70 -6.37
C PHE A 39 8.20 -23.15 -4.92
N HIS A 40 7.92 -24.41 -4.59
CA HIS A 40 8.21 -24.98 -3.28
C HIS A 40 8.46 -26.49 -3.39
N ASN A 41 9.16 -27.03 -2.43
CA ASN A 41 9.50 -28.46 -2.45
C ASN A 41 8.35 -29.31 -1.92
N GLU A 42 7.81 -30.23 -2.75
CA GLU A 42 6.73 -31.14 -2.37
C GLU A 42 6.91 -32.51 -3.03
N LYS A 43 6.39 -33.55 -2.37
CA LYS A 43 6.40 -34.93 -2.90
C LYS A 43 5.07 -35.32 -3.56
N THR A 44 4.00 -34.64 -3.18
CA THR A 44 2.63 -34.90 -3.67
C THR A 44 2.22 -33.71 -4.55
N PRO A 45 1.81 -33.94 -5.83
CA PRO A 45 1.45 -32.88 -6.74
C PRO A 45 0.29 -32.01 -6.21
N SER A 46 0.53 -30.72 -6.04
CA SER A 46 -0.47 -29.75 -5.61
C SER A 46 -0.61 -28.52 -6.56
N PHE A 47 0.18 -28.51 -7.63
CA PHE A 47 0.19 -27.44 -8.63
C PHE A 47 -0.76 -27.76 -9.77
N TYR A 48 -1.84 -26.99 -9.89
CA TYR A 48 -2.88 -27.16 -10.89
C TYR A 48 -2.77 -26.10 -11.98
N VAL A 49 -2.95 -26.51 -13.24
CA VAL A 49 -3.01 -25.62 -14.40
C VAL A 49 -4.37 -25.82 -15.08
N SER A 50 -5.12 -24.74 -15.25
CA SER A 50 -6.44 -24.74 -15.89
C SER A 50 -6.36 -24.10 -17.28
N PRO A 51 -6.41 -24.88 -18.36
CA PRO A 51 -6.38 -24.35 -19.72
C PRO A 51 -7.56 -23.43 -20.02
N SER A 52 -8.76 -23.80 -19.58
CA SER A 52 -9.98 -23.04 -19.84
C SER A 52 -10.01 -21.67 -19.17
N LYS A 53 -9.29 -21.53 -18.02
CA LYS A 53 -9.20 -20.27 -17.29
C LYS A 53 -7.90 -19.51 -17.59
N GLY A 54 -6.93 -20.11 -18.28
CA GLY A 54 -5.62 -19.49 -18.55
C GLY A 54 -4.77 -19.23 -17.29
N ILE A 55 -4.98 -20.00 -16.21
CA ILE A 55 -4.32 -19.76 -14.93
C ILE A 55 -3.72 -21.03 -14.32
N TYR A 56 -2.71 -20.84 -13.47
CA TYR A 56 -2.24 -21.87 -12.56
C TYR A 56 -2.58 -21.52 -11.10
N LYS A 57 -2.67 -22.54 -10.24
CA LYS A 57 -2.78 -22.41 -8.79
C LYS A 57 -2.12 -23.59 -8.08
N CYS A 58 -1.24 -23.29 -7.14
CA CYS A 58 -0.70 -24.28 -6.22
C CYS A 58 -1.50 -24.28 -4.92
N PHE A 59 -2.04 -25.43 -4.53
CA PHE A 59 -2.77 -25.60 -3.27
C PHE A 59 -1.85 -25.85 -2.06
N GLY A 60 -0.55 -26.10 -2.30
CA GLY A 60 0.46 -26.26 -1.24
C GLY A 60 0.99 -24.91 -0.74
N CYS A 61 1.47 -24.04 -1.65
CA CYS A 61 2.05 -22.74 -1.29
C CYS A 61 1.15 -21.54 -1.57
N GLY A 62 -0.04 -21.75 -2.15
CA GLY A 62 -1.01 -20.69 -2.44
C GLY A 62 -0.72 -19.85 -3.69
N LYS A 63 0.46 -19.99 -4.33
CA LYS A 63 0.82 -19.22 -5.52
C LYS A 63 -0.14 -19.49 -6.67
N SER A 64 -0.53 -18.42 -7.38
CA SER A 64 -1.43 -18.49 -8.53
C SER A 64 -1.14 -17.34 -9.51
N GLY A 65 -1.46 -17.52 -10.78
CA GLY A 65 -1.24 -16.50 -11.80
C GLY A 65 -1.56 -16.95 -13.21
N THR A 66 -1.30 -16.06 -14.17
CA THR A 66 -1.39 -16.30 -15.62
C THR A 66 -0.06 -16.83 -16.16
N ALA A 67 0.01 -17.11 -17.47
CA ALA A 67 1.24 -17.51 -18.15
C ALA A 67 2.39 -16.50 -17.95
N VAL A 68 2.10 -15.20 -18.05
CA VAL A 68 3.10 -14.14 -17.81
C VAL A 68 3.53 -14.13 -16.35
N GLY A 69 2.56 -14.20 -15.42
CA GLY A 69 2.85 -14.24 -13.98
C GLY A 69 3.70 -15.46 -13.60
N PHE A 70 3.50 -16.60 -14.26
CA PHE A 70 4.33 -17.80 -14.07
C PHE A 70 5.78 -17.55 -14.48
N VAL A 71 6.01 -17.00 -15.66
CA VAL A 71 7.37 -16.70 -16.18
C VAL A 71 8.05 -15.65 -15.30
N MET A 72 7.33 -14.59 -14.90
CA MET A 72 7.87 -13.57 -13.98
C MET A 72 8.37 -14.18 -12.67
N GLU A 73 7.61 -15.11 -12.12
CA GLU A 73 7.89 -15.67 -10.81
C GLU A 73 8.92 -16.81 -10.85
N HIS A 74 8.89 -17.61 -11.92
CA HIS A 74 9.81 -18.72 -12.10
C HIS A 74 11.23 -18.24 -12.50
N GLU A 75 11.30 -17.33 -13.46
CA GLU A 75 12.55 -16.83 -14.00
C GLU A 75 13.06 -15.55 -13.27
N GLY A 76 12.27 -15.00 -12.36
CA GLY A 76 12.62 -13.77 -11.65
C GLY A 76 12.61 -12.53 -12.55
N LEU A 77 11.82 -12.54 -13.62
CA LEU A 77 11.78 -11.50 -14.64
C LEU A 77 10.77 -10.40 -14.27
N SER A 78 11.04 -9.19 -14.74
CA SER A 78 10.05 -8.11 -14.76
C SER A 78 8.92 -8.43 -15.76
N TYR A 79 7.78 -7.73 -15.63
CA TYR A 79 6.66 -7.91 -16.55
C TYR A 79 7.04 -7.72 -18.03
N VAL A 80 7.88 -6.71 -18.33
CA VAL A 80 8.35 -6.43 -19.68
C VAL A 80 9.27 -7.53 -20.19
N GLU A 81 10.16 -8.02 -19.36
CA GLU A 81 11.09 -9.13 -19.72
C GLU A 81 10.32 -10.44 -19.92
N ALA A 82 9.33 -10.73 -19.09
CA ALA A 82 8.46 -11.90 -19.26
C ALA A 82 7.65 -11.82 -20.57
N LEU A 83 7.15 -10.63 -20.93
CA LEU A 83 6.51 -10.43 -22.23
C LEU A 83 7.47 -10.65 -23.40
N LYS A 84 8.72 -10.17 -23.30
CA LYS A 84 9.74 -10.41 -24.33
C LYS A 84 10.11 -11.90 -24.43
N TYR A 85 10.20 -12.59 -23.31
CA TYR A 85 10.42 -14.04 -23.26
C TYR A 85 9.30 -14.79 -24.02
N LEU A 86 8.05 -14.47 -23.72
CA LEU A 86 6.90 -15.08 -24.36
C LEU A 86 6.80 -14.69 -25.85
N ALA A 87 7.06 -13.44 -26.19
CA ALA A 87 7.12 -12.99 -27.57
C ALA A 87 8.16 -13.80 -28.39
N LYS A 88 9.35 -14.03 -27.83
CA LYS A 88 10.39 -14.85 -28.45
C LYS A 88 9.92 -16.31 -28.62
N LYS A 89 9.27 -16.88 -27.58
CA LYS A 89 8.72 -18.25 -27.65
C LYS A 89 7.71 -18.42 -28.77
N TYR A 90 6.81 -17.45 -28.94
CA TYR A 90 5.74 -17.51 -29.94
C TYR A 90 6.06 -16.82 -31.28
N GLY A 91 7.30 -16.38 -31.48
CA GLY A 91 7.73 -15.75 -32.73
C GLY A 91 7.06 -14.41 -33.02
N ILE A 92 6.61 -13.70 -31.96
CA ILE A 92 5.98 -12.38 -32.08
C ILE A 92 7.05 -11.32 -32.10
N GLU A 93 7.10 -10.52 -33.17
CA GLU A 93 8.02 -9.40 -33.28
C GLU A 93 7.59 -8.27 -32.32
N VAL A 94 8.47 -7.92 -31.39
CA VAL A 94 8.28 -6.82 -30.45
C VAL A 94 8.89 -5.56 -31.04
N VAL A 95 8.08 -4.74 -31.71
CA VAL A 95 8.49 -3.40 -32.10
C VAL A 95 8.49 -2.54 -30.85
N GLU A 96 9.65 -2.34 -30.26
CA GLU A 96 9.79 -1.43 -29.12
C GLU A 96 9.60 0.00 -29.61
N LYS A 97 8.80 0.77 -28.86
CA LYS A 97 8.76 2.24 -29.04
C LYS A 97 10.20 2.71 -28.80
N GLU A 98 10.79 3.35 -29.79
CA GLU A 98 12.13 3.92 -29.64
C GLU A 98 12.17 4.75 -28.36
N GLU A 99 12.99 4.30 -27.40
CA GLU A 99 13.28 5.09 -26.20
C GLU A 99 13.95 6.39 -26.68
N THR A 100 13.57 7.51 -26.12
CA THR A 100 14.26 8.76 -26.42
C THR A 100 15.72 8.67 -26.00
N ALA A 101 16.60 9.41 -26.65
CA ALA A 101 18.02 9.45 -26.28
C ALA A 101 18.21 9.80 -24.79
N GLU A 102 17.31 10.63 -24.24
CA GLU A 102 17.31 11.00 -22.81
C GLU A 102 16.91 9.83 -21.90
N GLU A 103 15.92 9.03 -22.28
CA GLU A 103 15.51 7.83 -21.53
C GLU A 103 16.60 6.77 -21.51
N ILE A 104 17.28 6.57 -22.66
CA ILE A 104 18.42 5.65 -22.77
C ILE A 104 19.57 6.15 -21.89
N ALA A 105 19.91 7.44 -21.97
CA ALA A 105 20.98 8.03 -21.17
C ALA A 105 20.70 7.92 -19.67
N ARG A 106 19.46 8.19 -19.25
CA ARG A 106 19.03 8.05 -17.84
C ARG A 106 19.13 6.60 -17.35
N ARG A 107 18.69 5.64 -18.15
CA ARG A 107 18.79 4.21 -17.81
C ARG A 107 20.26 3.76 -17.70
N GLN A 108 21.10 4.17 -18.65
CA GLN A 108 22.53 3.86 -18.62
C GLN A 108 23.25 4.49 -17.42
N ARG A 109 22.86 5.72 -17.04
CA ARG A 109 23.38 6.40 -15.85
C ARG A 109 22.97 5.64 -14.59
N SER A 110 21.70 5.31 -14.42
CA SER A 110 21.20 4.56 -13.26
C SER A 110 21.91 3.20 -13.14
N GLU A 111 22.12 2.47 -14.25
CA GLU A 111 22.85 1.20 -14.24
C GLU A 111 24.33 1.41 -13.86
N SER A 112 24.96 2.48 -14.32
CA SER A 112 26.35 2.82 -13.95
C SER A 112 26.48 3.11 -12.45
N LEU A 113 25.49 3.81 -11.85
CA LEU A 113 25.45 4.05 -10.41
C LEU A 113 25.28 2.75 -9.61
N LEU A 114 24.40 1.86 -10.07
CA LEU A 114 24.19 0.54 -9.43
C LEU A 114 25.46 -0.31 -9.51
N LEU A 115 26.14 -0.37 -10.65
CA LEU A 115 27.41 -1.07 -10.81
C LEU A 115 28.51 -0.49 -9.91
N THR A 116 28.54 0.82 -9.72
CA THR A 116 29.47 1.49 -8.79
C THR A 116 29.19 1.10 -7.34
N SER A 117 27.91 1.01 -6.95
CA SER A 117 27.52 0.53 -5.61
C SER A 117 27.87 -0.95 -5.39
N GLU A 118 27.67 -1.80 -6.39
CA GLU A 118 28.06 -3.21 -6.34
C GLU A 118 29.58 -3.40 -6.24
N PHE A 119 30.33 -2.58 -6.96
CA PHE A 119 31.79 -2.54 -6.83
C PHE A 119 32.22 -2.17 -5.40
N ALA A 120 31.63 -1.10 -4.83
CA ALA A 120 31.95 -0.68 -3.47
C ALA A 120 31.56 -1.76 -2.45
N HIS A 121 30.42 -2.43 -2.63
CA HIS A 121 30.02 -3.55 -1.79
C HIS A 121 31.07 -4.66 -1.80
N LYS A 122 31.48 -5.10 -2.99
CA LYS A 122 32.54 -6.11 -3.14
C LYS A 122 33.83 -5.68 -2.47
N PHE A 123 34.24 -4.42 -2.68
CA PHE A 123 35.43 -3.85 -2.04
C PHE A 123 35.36 -3.92 -0.51
N PHE A 124 34.24 -3.54 0.11
CA PHE A 124 34.08 -3.59 1.56
C PHE A 124 34.06 -5.02 2.11
N VAL A 125 33.48 -5.96 1.39
CA VAL A 125 33.49 -7.40 1.75
C VAL A 125 34.88 -7.97 1.66
N GLU A 126 35.65 -7.67 0.60
CA GLU A 126 37.06 -8.07 0.43
C GLU A 126 37.95 -7.42 1.49
N SER A 127 37.72 -6.15 1.81
CA SER A 127 38.44 -5.42 2.86
C SER A 127 38.23 -6.05 4.24
N LEU A 128 37.06 -6.65 4.51
CA LEU A 128 36.80 -7.37 5.77
C LEU A 128 37.72 -8.62 5.91
N ALA A 129 38.18 -9.19 4.81
CA ALA A 129 39.06 -10.35 4.78
C ALA A 129 40.55 -9.98 4.90
N THR A 130 40.94 -8.70 4.83
CA THR A 130 42.30 -8.22 5.06
C THR A 130 42.72 -8.38 6.53
N GLU A 131 43.99 -8.21 6.85
CA GLU A 131 44.49 -8.26 8.23
C GLU A 131 43.82 -7.19 9.09
N GLU A 132 43.72 -5.94 8.61
CA GLU A 132 43.02 -4.84 9.28
C GLU A 132 41.52 -5.19 9.46
N GLY A 133 40.86 -5.62 8.39
CA GLY A 133 39.45 -5.97 8.41
C GLY A 133 39.13 -7.11 9.40
N ARG A 134 39.98 -8.14 9.45
CA ARG A 134 39.81 -9.26 10.39
C ARG A 134 40.00 -8.84 11.85
N THR A 135 41.05 -8.04 12.09
CA THR A 135 41.40 -7.61 13.46
C THR A 135 40.37 -6.63 14.03
N ILE A 136 39.76 -5.77 13.21
CA ILE A 136 38.86 -4.71 13.65
C ILE A 136 37.41 -5.04 13.29
N GLY A 137 37.10 -5.14 11.99
CA GLY A 137 35.73 -5.28 11.51
C GLY A 137 35.09 -6.62 11.87
N MET A 138 35.78 -7.73 11.55
CA MET A 138 35.32 -9.07 11.87
C MET A 138 35.25 -9.32 13.39
N ALA A 139 36.27 -8.84 14.12
CA ALA A 139 36.26 -8.92 15.60
C ALA A 139 35.06 -8.20 16.19
N TYR A 140 34.69 -7.04 15.63
CA TYR A 140 33.48 -6.33 16.03
C TYR A 140 32.20 -7.16 15.77
N PHE A 141 32.02 -7.68 14.56
CA PHE A 141 30.82 -8.47 14.25
C PHE A 141 30.69 -9.70 15.15
N ARG A 142 31.81 -10.38 15.40
CA ARG A 142 31.85 -11.54 16.33
C ARG A 142 31.58 -11.14 17.79
N SER A 143 32.08 -9.96 18.24
CA SER A 143 31.77 -9.44 19.57
C SER A 143 30.26 -9.08 19.74
N ARG A 144 29.58 -8.82 18.62
CA ARG A 144 28.12 -8.66 18.55
C ARG A 144 27.38 -9.99 18.38
N GLY A 145 28.07 -11.13 18.42
CA GLY A 145 27.46 -12.46 18.30
C GLY A 145 27.04 -12.84 16.88
N LEU A 146 27.48 -12.10 15.86
CA LEU A 146 27.15 -12.43 14.48
C LEU A 146 28.03 -13.59 13.97
N GLU A 147 27.40 -14.58 13.38
CA GLU A 147 28.02 -15.75 12.77
C GLU A 147 28.53 -15.43 11.35
N ASP A 148 29.56 -16.16 10.93
CA ASP A 148 30.18 -15.98 9.60
C ASP A 148 29.17 -16.20 8.46
N GLU A 149 28.14 -17.02 8.66
CA GLU A 149 27.06 -17.24 7.69
C GLU A 149 26.19 -15.98 7.53
N THR A 150 25.77 -15.36 8.63
CA THR A 150 25.01 -14.11 8.63
C THR A 150 25.82 -12.96 8.01
N ILE A 151 27.11 -12.85 8.38
CA ILE A 151 28.02 -11.83 7.82
C ILE A 151 28.11 -11.97 6.30
N ARG A 152 28.31 -13.19 5.79
CA ARG A 152 28.36 -13.46 4.35
C ARG A 152 27.04 -13.26 3.65
N LYS A 153 25.93 -13.74 4.24
CA LYS A 153 24.59 -13.64 3.67
C LYS A 153 24.17 -12.19 3.46
N TYR A 154 24.43 -11.33 4.42
CA TYR A 154 24.10 -9.90 4.34
C TYR A 154 25.20 -9.08 3.63
N GLY A 155 26.35 -9.69 3.33
CA GLY A 155 27.47 -9.00 2.67
C GLY A 155 28.05 -7.88 3.51
N LEU A 156 28.18 -8.10 4.83
CA LEU A 156 28.78 -7.11 5.72
C LEU A 156 30.25 -6.88 5.38
N GLY A 157 30.74 -5.65 5.58
CA GLY A 157 32.05 -5.25 5.13
C GLY A 157 32.82 -4.39 6.12
N TRP A 158 34.02 -4.01 5.70
CA TRP A 158 34.90 -3.08 6.40
C TRP A 158 35.36 -1.97 5.45
N ALA A 159 35.16 -0.72 5.85
CA ALA A 159 35.78 0.42 5.18
C ALA A 159 37.13 0.75 5.85
N PRO A 160 38.27 0.60 5.12
CA PRO A 160 39.60 0.78 5.66
C PRO A 160 39.81 2.17 6.31
N ARG A 161 40.85 2.29 7.10
CA ARG A 161 41.24 3.57 7.72
C ARG A 161 41.78 4.59 6.73
N ASP A 162 42.38 4.14 5.60
CA ASP A 162 42.78 5.06 4.53
C ASP A 162 41.52 5.70 3.91
N ARG A 163 41.43 7.02 4.01
CA ARG A 163 40.31 7.83 3.47
C ARG A 163 40.22 7.87 1.95
N HIS A 164 41.16 7.20 1.27
CA HIS A 164 41.21 7.13 -0.18
C HIS A 164 41.31 5.70 -0.70
N ALA A 165 41.07 4.70 0.15
CA ALA A 165 41.19 3.30 -0.23
C ALA A 165 40.23 2.89 -1.33
N LEU A 166 38.94 3.22 -1.18
CA LEU A 166 37.89 2.93 -2.15
C LEU A 166 38.11 3.72 -3.45
N SER A 167 38.35 5.03 -3.34
CA SER A 167 38.53 5.91 -4.50
C SER A 167 39.75 5.55 -5.35
N LYS A 168 40.87 5.17 -4.73
CA LYS A 168 42.05 4.68 -5.43
C LYS A 168 41.78 3.37 -6.18
N GLU A 169 41.16 2.41 -5.53
CA GLU A 169 40.80 1.12 -6.14
C GLU A 169 39.81 1.29 -7.29
N ALA A 170 38.78 2.17 -7.10
CA ALA A 170 37.83 2.51 -8.13
C ALA A 170 38.48 3.12 -9.37
N ALA A 171 39.39 4.07 -9.17
CA ALA A 171 40.15 4.71 -10.24
C ALA A 171 41.01 3.68 -10.98
N ALA A 172 41.71 2.77 -10.27
CA ALA A 172 42.49 1.69 -10.87
C ALA A 172 41.63 0.74 -11.74
N LYS A 173 40.34 0.56 -11.41
CA LYS A 173 39.40 -0.25 -12.18
C LYS A 173 38.58 0.54 -13.20
N GLY A 174 38.86 1.82 -13.39
CA GLY A 174 38.28 2.66 -14.44
C GLY A 174 36.87 3.21 -14.11
N PHE A 175 36.46 3.20 -12.84
CA PHE A 175 35.22 3.87 -12.41
C PHE A 175 35.40 5.39 -12.45
N LYS A 176 34.39 6.10 -12.92
CA LYS A 176 34.40 7.56 -12.98
C LYS A 176 34.17 8.17 -11.60
N GLU A 177 34.94 9.22 -11.28
CA GLU A 177 34.76 9.98 -10.03
C GLU A 177 33.31 10.49 -9.82
N GLU A 178 32.67 10.95 -10.91
CA GLU A 178 31.30 11.40 -10.92
C GLU A 178 30.37 10.37 -10.29
N TYR A 179 30.48 9.10 -10.67
CA TYR A 179 29.60 8.04 -10.12
C TYR A 179 29.90 7.72 -8.65
N LEU A 180 31.14 7.87 -8.21
CA LEU A 180 31.49 7.72 -6.78
C LEU A 180 30.88 8.84 -5.92
N VAL A 181 30.82 10.05 -6.47
CA VAL A 181 30.18 11.20 -5.80
C VAL A 181 28.67 11.07 -5.82
N ASP A 182 28.07 10.75 -6.98
CA ASP A 182 26.62 10.64 -7.16
C ASP A 182 26.00 9.49 -6.39
N THR A 183 26.74 8.40 -6.13
CA THR A 183 26.32 7.33 -5.22
C THR A 183 26.55 7.66 -3.76
N GLY A 184 27.16 8.81 -3.45
CA GLY A 184 27.51 9.22 -2.10
C GLY A 184 28.58 8.35 -1.43
N LEU A 185 29.37 7.61 -2.20
CA LEU A 185 30.51 6.83 -1.72
C LEU A 185 31.73 7.71 -1.43
N CYS A 186 31.87 8.78 -2.20
CA CYS A 186 32.96 9.76 -2.03
C CYS A 186 32.39 11.18 -1.86
N ILE A 187 33.21 12.05 -1.29
CA ILE A 187 32.96 13.49 -1.15
C ILE A 187 33.99 14.21 -1.99
N LYS A 188 33.56 15.10 -2.87
CA LYS A 188 34.43 16.00 -3.61
C LYS A 188 34.47 17.34 -2.89
N TYR A 189 35.67 17.82 -2.54
CA TYR A 189 35.85 19.09 -1.86
C TYR A 189 36.07 20.22 -2.88
N ASP A 190 35.97 21.46 -2.43
CA ASP A 190 36.08 22.66 -3.28
C ASP A 190 37.46 22.79 -3.96
N ASP A 191 38.51 22.23 -3.34
CA ASP A 191 39.87 22.13 -3.91
C ASP A 191 40.02 21.06 -4.99
N GLY A 192 38.93 20.36 -5.30
CA GLY A 192 38.91 19.25 -6.28
C GLY A 192 39.35 17.91 -5.72
N SER A 193 39.79 17.83 -4.47
CA SER A 193 40.19 16.57 -3.85
C SER A 193 38.99 15.64 -3.61
N LEU A 194 39.22 14.33 -3.75
CA LEU A 194 38.23 13.30 -3.54
C LEU A 194 38.58 12.50 -2.28
N ALA A 195 37.64 12.29 -1.37
CA ALA A 195 37.83 11.44 -0.20
C ALA A 195 36.66 10.46 -0.04
N ASP A 196 36.95 9.28 0.48
CA ASP A 196 35.91 8.28 0.78
C ASP A 196 35.03 8.77 1.92
N ARG A 197 33.70 8.67 1.73
CA ARG A 197 32.72 9.01 2.78
C ARG A 197 32.80 8.03 3.94
N PHE A 198 33.02 6.76 3.63
CA PHE A 198 33.12 5.68 4.60
C PHE A 198 34.59 5.28 4.78
N PHE A 199 35.09 5.48 5.97
CA PHE A 199 36.42 5.06 6.38
C PHE A 199 36.42 4.73 7.86
N ASP A 200 37.23 3.76 8.27
CA ASP A 200 37.33 3.28 9.66
C ASP A 200 35.94 2.92 10.25
N ARG A 201 35.14 2.16 9.43
CA ARG A 201 33.77 1.78 9.76
C ARG A 201 33.46 0.34 9.34
N VAL A 202 32.64 -0.33 10.16
CA VAL A 202 31.95 -1.54 9.73
C VAL A 202 30.79 -1.15 8.84
N MET A 203 30.58 -1.91 7.75
CA MET A 203 29.67 -1.55 6.66
C MET A 203 28.47 -2.48 6.58
N PHE A 204 27.29 -1.88 6.40
CA PHE A 204 26.01 -2.55 6.24
C PHE A 204 25.44 -2.16 4.87
N PRO A 205 25.44 -3.06 3.86
CA PRO A 205 24.86 -2.74 2.56
C PRO A 205 23.34 -2.69 2.64
N ILE A 206 22.76 -1.69 2.01
CA ILE A 206 21.30 -1.50 1.91
C ILE A 206 20.87 -1.99 0.54
N HIS A 207 19.97 -2.98 0.52
CA HIS A 207 19.47 -3.59 -0.71
C HIS A 207 18.12 -3.01 -1.12
N SER A 208 17.93 -2.84 -2.42
CA SER A 208 16.61 -2.61 -3.01
C SER A 208 15.69 -3.83 -2.82
N VAL A 209 14.41 -3.70 -3.11
CA VAL A 209 13.47 -4.84 -3.13
C VAL A 209 13.88 -5.91 -4.14
N SER A 210 14.61 -5.54 -5.21
CA SER A 210 15.12 -6.47 -6.21
C SER A 210 16.47 -7.12 -5.85
N GLY A 211 17.08 -6.72 -4.71
CA GLY A 211 18.35 -7.31 -4.23
C GLY A 211 19.61 -6.60 -4.69
N ARG A 212 19.50 -5.50 -5.46
CA ARG A 212 20.67 -4.67 -5.84
C ARG A 212 21.10 -3.83 -4.64
N VAL A 213 22.41 -3.68 -4.43
CA VAL A 213 22.95 -2.77 -3.41
C VAL A 213 22.79 -1.33 -3.90
N ILE A 214 22.06 -0.51 -3.14
CA ILE A 214 21.71 0.87 -3.50
C ILE A 214 22.36 1.91 -2.59
N ALA A 215 22.77 1.52 -1.39
CA ALA A 215 23.35 2.41 -0.38
C ALA A 215 24.10 1.62 0.70
N PHE A 216 24.68 2.34 1.64
CA PHE A 216 25.39 1.78 2.77
C PHE A 216 25.12 2.54 4.07
N GLY A 217 25.10 1.79 5.19
CA GLY A 217 25.28 2.30 6.51
C GLY A 217 26.68 1.99 7.03
N GLY A 218 27.34 2.94 7.64
CA GLY A 218 28.69 2.75 8.20
C GLY A 218 28.74 3.10 9.68
N ARG A 219 29.10 2.14 10.56
CA ARG A 219 29.24 2.38 11.99
C ARG A 219 30.71 2.54 12.38
N THR A 220 31.07 3.66 13.03
CA THR A 220 32.41 3.81 13.61
C THR A 220 32.56 2.98 14.88
N LEU A 221 33.76 2.46 15.07
CA LEU A 221 34.13 1.74 16.31
C LEU A 221 34.90 2.65 17.28
N ARG A 222 35.11 3.93 16.93
CA ARG A 222 35.76 4.91 17.79
C ARG A 222 34.85 5.27 18.96
N SER A 223 35.45 5.48 20.11
CA SER A 223 34.78 5.97 21.31
C SER A 223 34.62 7.50 21.35
N ASP A 224 35.15 8.19 20.34
CA ASP A 224 35.08 9.64 20.22
C ASP A 224 33.63 10.10 19.94
N LYS A 225 33.06 10.86 20.88
CA LYS A 225 31.69 11.39 20.80
C LYS A 225 31.50 12.49 19.73
N THR A 226 32.60 13.03 19.20
CA THR A 226 32.55 14.07 18.15
C THR A 226 32.25 13.44 16.77
N VAL A 227 32.42 12.12 16.63
CA VAL A 227 32.15 11.39 15.39
C VAL A 227 30.79 10.69 15.48
N ALA A 228 29.91 10.94 14.51
CA ALA A 228 28.65 10.27 14.44
C ALA A 228 28.80 8.74 14.43
N LYS A 229 28.14 8.05 15.38
CA LYS A 229 28.20 6.61 15.56
C LYS A 229 27.82 5.86 14.28
N TYR A 230 26.76 6.29 13.61
CA TYR A 230 26.32 5.80 12.32
C TYR A 230 26.31 6.92 11.27
N VAL A 231 26.76 6.62 10.07
CA VAL A 231 26.65 7.47 8.89
C VAL A 231 26.02 6.62 7.79
N ASN A 232 24.99 7.13 7.16
CA ASN A 232 24.33 6.49 6.03
C ASN A 232 24.70 7.22 4.73
N SER A 233 24.54 6.54 3.59
CA SER A 233 24.57 7.20 2.28
C SER A 233 23.57 8.36 2.26
N PRO A 234 23.88 9.45 1.56
CA PRO A 234 22.90 10.52 1.30
C PRO A 234 21.80 10.02 0.35
N GLU A 235 20.76 10.84 0.16
CA GLU A 235 19.80 10.65 -0.93
C GLU A 235 20.54 10.71 -2.28
N THR A 236 20.20 9.79 -3.19
CA THR A 236 20.82 9.70 -4.51
C THR A 236 19.79 9.31 -5.57
N GLU A 237 20.18 9.29 -6.84
CA GLU A 237 19.28 8.85 -7.92
C GLU A 237 18.83 7.39 -7.75
N ILE A 238 19.64 6.53 -7.09
CA ILE A 238 19.33 5.11 -6.88
C ILE A 238 18.91 4.77 -5.44
N TYR A 239 18.97 5.72 -4.51
CA TYR A 239 18.65 5.52 -3.10
C TYR A 239 17.76 6.62 -2.55
N ASP A 240 16.54 6.26 -2.23
CA ASP A 240 15.58 7.05 -1.46
C ASP A 240 15.45 6.43 -0.06
N LYS A 241 16.05 7.09 0.92
CA LYS A 241 16.05 6.63 2.32
C LYS A 241 14.65 6.55 2.90
N SER A 242 13.79 7.47 2.50
CA SER A 242 12.40 7.55 2.96
C SER A 242 11.54 6.38 2.44
N ASN A 243 11.97 5.71 1.38
CA ASN A 243 11.27 4.61 0.70
C ASN A 243 12.04 3.27 0.77
N SER A 244 13.08 3.20 1.59
CA SER A 244 13.93 2.02 1.72
C SER A 244 13.81 1.43 3.14
N LEU A 245 13.83 0.10 3.24
CA LEU A 245 13.87 -0.64 4.49
C LEU A 245 15.05 -1.59 4.49
N TYR A 246 15.86 -1.56 5.54
CA TYR A 246 16.94 -2.52 5.69
C TYR A 246 16.40 -3.94 5.91
N GLY A 247 17.01 -4.91 5.26
CA GLY A 247 16.59 -6.31 5.36
C GLY A 247 15.44 -6.71 4.45
N ILE A 248 14.77 -5.77 3.75
CA ILE A 248 13.55 -6.05 2.96
C ILE A 248 13.77 -7.13 1.89
N TRP A 249 14.94 -7.14 1.22
CA TRP A 249 15.29 -8.15 0.23
C TRP A 249 15.23 -9.56 0.81
N PHE A 250 15.80 -9.75 1.99
CA PHE A 250 15.86 -11.03 2.67
C PHE A 250 14.54 -11.42 3.33
N ALA A 251 13.76 -10.43 3.78
CA ALA A 251 12.56 -10.62 4.58
C ALA A 251 11.26 -10.75 3.76
N LYS A 252 11.18 -10.17 2.56
CA LYS A 252 9.93 -10.04 1.79
C LYS A 252 9.19 -11.35 1.56
N GLY A 253 9.91 -12.45 1.27
CA GLY A 253 9.32 -13.77 1.07
C GLY A 253 8.66 -14.32 2.34
N GLU A 254 9.36 -14.20 3.48
CA GLU A 254 8.84 -14.64 4.77
C GLU A 254 7.72 -13.73 5.30
N ILE A 255 7.81 -12.41 5.07
CA ILE A 255 6.72 -11.48 5.38
C ILE A 255 5.45 -11.91 4.65
N SER A 256 5.53 -12.19 3.35
CA SER A 256 4.38 -12.66 2.56
C SER A 256 3.90 -14.04 3.00
N ARG A 257 4.80 -14.97 3.32
CA ARG A 257 4.45 -16.32 3.76
C ARG A 257 3.76 -16.33 5.12
N LYS A 258 4.33 -15.60 6.09
CA LYS A 258 3.81 -15.51 7.47
C LYS A 258 2.68 -14.48 7.60
N GLN A 259 2.43 -13.66 6.55
CA GLN A 259 1.49 -12.53 6.58
C GLN A 259 1.73 -11.62 7.79
N LYS A 260 3.00 -11.40 8.13
CA LYS A 260 3.42 -10.61 9.29
C LYS A 260 4.80 -10.02 9.07
N CYS A 261 4.96 -8.74 9.38
CA CYS A 261 6.23 -8.03 9.36
C CYS A 261 6.59 -7.55 10.76
N TYR A 262 7.80 -7.84 11.21
CA TYR A 262 8.39 -7.18 12.38
C TYR A 262 9.17 -5.96 11.94
N LEU A 263 8.90 -4.83 12.56
CA LEU A 263 9.57 -3.55 12.31
C LEU A 263 10.43 -3.19 13.51
N VAL A 264 11.73 -3.12 13.29
CA VAL A 264 12.75 -2.75 14.30
C VAL A 264 13.46 -1.44 13.91
N GLU A 265 14.38 -0.94 14.74
CA GLU A 265 15.04 0.35 14.51
C GLU A 265 16.31 0.23 13.69
N GLY A 266 17.19 -0.72 13.99
CA GLY A 266 18.58 -0.74 13.55
C GLY A 266 19.00 -1.93 12.69
N TYR A 267 20.22 -1.80 12.17
CA TYR A 267 20.85 -2.84 11.35
C TYR A 267 21.09 -4.14 12.13
N LEU A 268 21.62 -4.02 13.35
CA LEU A 268 21.97 -5.17 14.19
C LEU A 268 20.74 -5.93 14.65
N ASP A 269 19.63 -5.22 14.91
CA ASP A 269 18.36 -5.86 15.28
C ASP A 269 17.87 -6.81 14.21
N VAL A 270 17.91 -6.35 12.94
CA VAL A 270 17.54 -7.21 11.80
C VAL A 270 18.48 -8.41 11.69
N LEU A 271 19.80 -8.19 11.83
CA LEU A 271 20.78 -9.26 11.69
C LEU A 271 20.66 -10.32 12.77
N SER A 272 20.53 -9.91 14.03
CA SER A 272 20.41 -10.80 15.19
C SER A 272 19.11 -11.58 15.19
N MET A 273 17.98 -10.91 14.93
CA MET A 273 16.68 -11.56 14.76
C MET A 273 16.69 -12.57 13.61
N HIS A 274 17.27 -12.18 12.47
CA HIS A 274 17.35 -13.04 11.31
C HIS A 274 18.25 -14.27 11.55
N GLN A 275 19.38 -14.08 12.23
CA GLN A 275 20.29 -15.17 12.63
C GLN A 275 19.61 -16.14 13.57
N LEU A 276 18.79 -15.64 14.51
CA LEU A 276 18.01 -16.46 15.43
C LEU A 276 16.94 -17.31 14.71
N GLY A 277 16.50 -16.92 13.49
CA GLY A 277 15.47 -17.60 12.70
C GLY A 277 14.19 -16.80 12.48
N ILE A 278 14.07 -15.59 13.04
CA ILE A 278 12.97 -14.66 12.78
C ILE A 278 13.30 -13.81 11.56
N THR A 279 12.96 -14.32 10.38
CA THR A 279 13.43 -13.78 9.10
C THR A 279 12.48 -12.79 8.43
N ASN A 280 11.29 -12.56 8.98
CA ASN A 280 10.31 -11.57 8.52
C ASN A 280 10.48 -10.22 9.23
N VAL A 281 11.72 -9.76 9.39
CA VAL A 281 12.10 -8.54 10.12
C VAL A 281 12.76 -7.53 9.19
N VAL A 282 12.42 -6.23 9.36
CA VAL A 282 12.97 -5.10 8.62
C VAL A 282 13.22 -3.91 9.56
N ALA A 283 14.11 -3.00 9.17
CA ALA A 283 14.37 -1.79 9.94
C ALA A 283 14.23 -0.50 9.11
N SER A 284 13.82 0.59 9.78
CA SER A 284 13.81 1.95 9.22
C SER A 284 15.21 2.57 9.12
N SER A 285 16.18 2.02 9.86
CA SER A 285 17.64 2.27 9.80
C SER A 285 18.07 3.73 9.90
N GLY A 286 17.85 4.32 11.08
CA GLY A 286 18.36 5.66 11.42
C GLY A 286 17.53 6.81 10.85
N THR A 287 16.28 6.55 10.51
CA THR A 287 15.23 7.56 10.29
C THR A 287 13.99 7.21 11.08
N SER A 288 13.19 8.23 11.41
CA SER A 288 11.81 7.95 11.82
C SER A 288 11.08 7.21 10.70
N LEU A 289 10.22 6.26 11.05
CA LEU A 289 9.37 5.54 10.09
C LEU A 289 8.61 6.52 9.18
N THR A 290 8.54 6.22 7.90
CA THR A 290 7.86 7.04 6.89
C THR A 290 6.63 6.35 6.31
N THR A 291 5.73 7.13 5.75
CA THR A 291 4.57 6.62 5.01
C THR A 291 4.98 5.73 3.83
N ALA A 292 6.05 6.07 3.12
CA ALA A 292 6.54 5.28 1.98
C ALA A 292 7.08 3.90 2.42
N GLN A 293 7.79 3.85 3.56
CA GLN A 293 8.24 2.59 4.16
C GLN A 293 7.06 1.71 4.61
N VAL A 294 6.01 2.31 5.20
CA VAL A 294 4.79 1.57 5.57
C VAL A 294 4.10 1.01 4.32
N ARG A 295 3.98 1.81 3.26
CA ARG A 295 3.45 1.34 1.96
C ARG A 295 4.30 0.24 1.34
N LEU A 296 5.60 0.27 1.55
CA LEU A 296 6.48 -0.80 1.10
C LEU A 296 6.18 -2.12 1.84
N ILE A 297 6.00 -2.09 3.16
CA ILE A 297 5.59 -3.27 3.94
C ILE A 297 4.23 -3.78 3.47
N LYS A 298 3.27 -2.88 3.21
CA LYS A 298 1.91 -3.20 2.77
C LYS A 298 1.86 -4.04 1.49
N LYS A 299 2.87 -3.94 0.63
CA LYS A 299 2.97 -4.80 -0.57
C LYS A 299 3.12 -6.28 -0.24
N PHE A 300 3.57 -6.61 0.97
CA PHE A 300 3.88 -7.99 1.38
C PHE A 300 3.01 -8.51 2.52
N SER A 301 2.50 -7.63 3.40
CA SER A 301 1.62 -8.01 4.52
C SER A 301 0.77 -6.83 4.97
N GLU A 302 -0.44 -7.12 5.44
CA GLU A 302 -1.31 -6.16 6.12
C GLU A 302 -1.01 -6.05 7.63
N ASN A 303 -0.18 -6.94 8.19
CA ASN A 303 0.07 -6.99 9.63
C ASN A 303 1.51 -6.59 9.94
N VAL A 304 1.66 -5.62 10.84
CA VAL A 304 2.96 -5.10 11.31
C VAL A 304 3.01 -5.19 12.82
N THR A 305 4.10 -5.72 13.35
CA THR A 305 4.43 -5.63 14.77
C THR A 305 5.63 -4.71 14.94
N ILE A 306 5.44 -3.61 15.63
CA ILE A 306 6.51 -2.67 15.98
C ILE A 306 7.21 -3.23 17.22
N MET A 307 8.49 -3.50 17.09
CA MET A 307 9.36 -4.00 18.16
C MET A 307 10.50 -3.02 18.36
N TYR A 308 10.32 -2.09 19.28
CA TYR A 308 11.28 -1.04 19.57
C TYR A 308 11.80 -1.18 21.00
N ASP A 309 12.87 -0.43 21.30
CA ASP A 309 13.49 -0.42 22.60
C ASP A 309 12.49 0.02 23.68
N GLY A 310 12.57 -0.57 24.87
CA GLY A 310 11.68 -0.24 25.98
C GLY A 310 12.00 1.12 26.65
N ASP A 311 12.91 1.91 26.09
CA ASP A 311 13.26 3.23 26.61
C ASP A 311 12.24 4.33 26.20
N PRO A 312 12.24 5.51 26.82
CA PRO A 312 11.30 6.60 26.48
C PRO A 312 11.38 7.06 25.01
N ALA A 313 12.54 6.95 24.36
CA ALA A 313 12.70 7.35 22.97
C ALA A 313 12.06 6.32 22.04
N GLY A 314 12.30 5.03 22.28
CA GLY A 314 11.68 3.92 21.54
C GLY A 314 10.15 3.90 21.71
N ILE A 315 9.64 4.11 22.92
CA ILE A 315 8.20 4.24 23.19
C ILE A 315 7.60 5.39 22.36
N LYS A 316 8.24 6.57 22.35
CA LYS A 316 7.78 7.72 21.57
C LYS A 316 7.84 7.44 20.05
N ALA A 317 8.83 6.69 19.60
CA ALA A 317 8.96 6.24 18.22
C ALA A 317 7.85 5.24 17.87
N ALA A 318 7.54 4.28 18.75
CA ALA A 318 6.45 3.33 18.58
C ALA A 318 5.09 4.04 18.45
N LEU A 319 4.79 5.00 19.33
CA LEU A 319 3.55 5.78 19.28
C LEU A 319 3.38 6.53 17.95
N ARG A 320 4.45 7.13 17.41
CA ARG A 320 4.42 7.75 16.07
C ARG A 320 4.24 6.71 14.97
N GLY A 321 4.93 5.59 15.08
CA GLY A 321 4.85 4.48 14.13
C GLY A 321 3.45 3.90 14.02
N ILE A 322 2.77 3.70 15.15
CA ILE A 322 1.37 3.25 15.21
C ILE A 322 0.49 4.12 14.33
N GLY A 323 0.55 5.44 14.48
CA GLY A 323 -0.28 6.38 13.72
C GLY A 323 -0.06 6.25 12.20
N LEU A 324 1.18 6.13 11.75
CA LEU A 324 1.52 5.96 10.33
C LEU A 324 1.00 4.63 9.77
N VAL A 325 1.18 3.54 10.52
CA VAL A 325 0.73 2.20 10.10
C VAL A 325 -0.79 2.14 9.99
N LEU A 326 -1.51 2.68 10.97
CA LEU A 326 -2.97 2.76 10.97
C LEU A 326 -3.51 3.62 9.84
N LYS A 327 -2.89 4.79 9.56
CA LYS A 327 -3.29 5.69 8.48
C LYS A 327 -3.20 5.02 7.10
N GLU A 328 -2.23 4.15 6.90
CA GLU A 328 -2.11 3.35 5.67
C GLU A 328 -3.02 2.11 5.65
N GLY A 329 -3.83 1.89 6.70
CA GLY A 329 -4.84 0.83 6.79
C GLY A 329 -4.30 -0.55 7.17
N LEU A 330 -3.04 -0.65 7.63
CA LEU A 330 -2.49 -1.90 8.14
C LEU A 330 -2.94 -2.15 9.58
N ASN A 331 -2.87 -3.41 9.99
CA ASN A 331 -3.06 -3.82 11.37
C ASN A 331 -1.73 -3.66 12.10
N VAL A 332 -1.74 -3.00 13.26
CA VAL A 332 -0.54 -2.78 14.05
C VAL A 332 -0.65 -3.41 15.42
N LYS A 333 0.41 -4.09 15.78
CA LYS A 333 0.68 -4.54 17.15
C LYS A 333 2.00 -3.95 17.64
N VAL A 334 2.18 -3.95 18.93
CA VAL A 334 3.39 -3.44 19.58
C VAL A 334 3.93 -4.52 20.50
N LEU A 335 5.23 -4.65 20.53
CA LEU A 335 5.96 -5.46 21.48
C LEU A 335 7.04 -4.60 22.14
N LEU A 336 6.99 -4.46 23.46
CA LEU A 336 8.08 -3.91 24.23
C LEU A 336 8.95 -5.04 24.75
N LEU A 337 10.25 -4.87 24.64
CA LEU A 337 11.21 -5.80 25.19
C LEU A 337 11.45 -5.48 26.67
N PRO A 338 11.76 -6.48 27.52
CA PRO A 338 11.97 -6.27 28.93
C PRO A 338 13.31 -5.58 29.23
N ASP A 339 13.37 -4.94 30.41
CA ASP A 339 14.61 -4.48 31.05
C ASP A 339 15.54 -3.58 30.20
N GLY A 340 14.96 -2.81 29.25
CA GLY A 340 15.73 -1.94 28.36
C GLY A 340 16.55 -2.70 27.32
N ASP A 341 16.21 -3.97 27.05
CA ASP A 341 16.78 -4.71 25.93
C ASP A 341 16.31 -4.12 24.60
N ASP A 342 17.22 -4.14 23.60
CA ASP A 342 16.92 -3.96 22.20
C ASP A 342 16.76 -5.35 21.52
N PRO A 343 16.20 -5.45 20.29
CA PRO A 343 16.02 -6.73 19.62
C PRO A 343 17.34 -7.49 19.39
N ASP A 344 18.47 -6.80 19.23
CA ASP A 344 19.80 -7.40 19.11
C ASP A 344 20.22 -8.08 20.43
N SER A 345 20.15 -7.38 21.56
CA SER A 345 20.55 -7.90 22.86
C SER A 345 19.62 -9.04 23.32
N PHE A 346 18.31 -8.89 23.11
CA PHE A 346 17.32 -9.89 23.47
C PHE A 346 17.51 -11.19 22.69
N SER A 347 17.69 -11.08 21.35
CA SER A 347 17.94 -12.27 20.50
C SER A 347 19.21 -13.02 20.85
N ARG A 348 20.23 -12.34 21.40
CA ARG A 348 21.49 -12.98 21.82
C ARG A 348 21.41 -13.70 23.16
N LYS A 349 20.45 -13.34 24.00
CA LYS A 349 20.27 -13.89 25.34
C LYS A 349 19.32 -15.11 25.35
N HIS A 350 18.47 -15.26 24.33
CA HIS A 350 17.39 -16.24 24.30
C HIS A 350 17.44 -17.11 23.04
N SER A 351 16.91 -18.31 23.15
CA SER A 351 16.70 -19.21 22.00
C SER A 351 15.50 -18.76 21.15
N LEU A 352 15.40 -19.26 19.92
CA LEU A 352 14.26 -18.99 19.03
C LEU A 352 12.91 -19.29 19.69
N ALA A 353 12.80 -20.45 20.36
CA ALA A 353 11.56 -20.86 21.01
C ALA A 353 11.15 -19.90 22.13
N GLU A 354 12.10 -19.46 22.96
CA GLU A 354 11.84 -18.50 24.04
C GLU A 354 11.43 -17.14 23.49
N VAL A 355 12.05 -16.66 22.39
CA VAL A 355 11.68 -15.39 21.76
C VAL A 355 10.31 -15.48 21.10
N GLU A 356 9.98 -16.59 20.41
CA GLU A 356 8.65 -16.80 19.83
C GLU A 356 7.56 -16.90 20.90
N GLU A 357 7.82 -17.58 22.02
CA GLU A 357 6.91 -17.64 23.17
C GLU A 357 6.72 -16.26 23.80
N PHE A 358 7.81 -15.50 23.99
CA PHE A 358 7.75 -14.16 24.52
C PHE A 358 6.93 -13.23 23.61
N ILE A 359 7.14 -13.28 22.30
CA ILE A 359 6.36 -12.51 21.31
C ILE A 359 4.88 -12.87 21.41
N ALA A 360 4.55 -14.17 21.45
CA ALA A 360 3.17 -14.63 21.52
C ALA A 360 2.46 -14.19 22.81
N ALA A 361 3.17 -14.14 23.92
CA ALA A 361 2.62 -13.76 25.23
C ALA A 361 2.49 -12.25 25.43
N ASN A 362 3.38 -11.44 24.82
CA ASN A 362 3.51 -10.00 25.13
C ASN A 362 3.15 -9.08 23.97
N GLU A 363 2.86 -9.61 22.79
CA GLU A 363 2.44 -8.81 21.65
C GLU A 363 1.03 -8.26 21.85
N GLN A 364 0.91 -6.95 21.94
CA GLN A 364 -0.34 -6.25 22.25
C GLN A 364 -0.88 -5.49 21.04
N ASP A 365 -2.20 -5.32 20.97
CA ASP A 365 -2.81 -4.34 20.09
C ASP A 365 -2.50 -2.90 20.57
N PHE A 366 -2.59 -1.93 19.66
CA PHE A 366 -2.21 -0.55 19.95
C PHE A 366 -3.07 0.13 21.03
N ILE A 367 -4.33 -0.29 21.21
CA ILE A 367 -5.22 0.27 22.25
C ILE A 367 -4.76 -0.23 23.62
N SER A 368 -4.51 -1.54 23.73
CA SER A 368 -3.98 -2.14 24.96
C SER A 368 -2.66 -1.50 25.36
N PHE A 369 -1.73 -1.40 24.40
CA PHE A 369 -0.45 -0.76 24.60
C PHE A 369 -0.55 0.69 25.09
N LYS A 370 -1.32 1.55 24.36
CA LYS A 370 -1.52 2.95 24.76
C LYS A 370 -2.21 3.08 26.10
N THR A 371 -3.20 2.24 26.36
CA THR A 371 -3.94 2.25 27.62
C THR A 371 -3.03 1.92 28.80
N GLU A 372 -2.23 0.87 28.68
CA GLU A 372 -1.29 0.45 29.73
C GLU A 372 -0.26 1.55 30.03
N LEU A 373 0.34 2.09 28.97
CA LEU A 373 1.34 3.15 29.07
C LEU A 373 0.80 4.40 29.78
N LEU A 374 -0.35 4.91 29.33
CA LEU A 374 -0.90 6.18 29.79
C LEU A 374 -1.71 6.04 31.09
N LEU A 375 -2.28 4.86 31.41
CA LEU A 375 -2.87 4.62 32.72
C LEU A 375 -1.83 4.56 33.82
N SER A 376 -0.64 4.05 33.55
CA SER A 376 0.47 4.08 34.52
C SER A 376 0.88 5.51 34.85
N GLU A 377 0.80 6.45 33.91
CA GLU A 377 1.11 7.87 34.11
C GLU A 377 -0.06 8.68 34.70
N ALA A 378 -1.31 8.33 34.33
CA ALA A 378 -2.51 9.09 34.70
C ALA A 378 -2.98 8.84 36.15
N GLY A 379 -2.70 7.67 36.71
CA GLY A 379 -3.21 7.30 38.02
C GLY A 379 -4.73 7.40 38.11
N ASN A 380 -5.27 8.07 39.16
CA ASN A 380 -6.72 8.29 39.33
C ASN A 380 -7.21 9.68 38.92
N ASP A 381 -6.37 10.49 38.24
CA ASP A 381 -6.76 11.83 37.79
C ASP A 381 -7.79 11.78 36.64
N PRO A 382 -9.02 12.31 36.84
CA PRO A 382 -10.07 12.30 35.82
C PRO A 382 -9.70 13.08 34.54
N LEU A 383 -8.92 14.18 34.68
CA LEU A 383 -8.49 14.98 33.52
C LEU A 383 -7.54 14.21 32.64
N ARG A 384 -6.54 13.56 33.23
CA ARG A 384 -5.59 12.70 32.48
C ARG A 384 -6.27 11.49 31.84
N LYS A 385 -7.28 10.90 32.50
CA LYS A 385 -8.10 9.85 31.88
C LYS A 385 -8.87 10.36 30.66
N ALA A 386 -9.43 11.56 30.71
CA ALA A 386 -10.09 12.16 29.57
C ALA A 386 -9.13 12.47 28.41
N GLU A 387 -7.91 12.92 28.71
CA GLU A 387 -6.86 13.12 27.73
C GLU A 387 -6.46 11.81 27.04
N LEU A 388 -6.29 10.73 27.81
CA LEU A 388 -6.01 9.39 27.29
C LEU A 388 -7.11 8.91 26.35
N ILE A 389 -8.37 9.03 26.74
CA ILE A 389 -9.52 8.64 25.93
C ILE A 389 -9.55 9.42 24.61
N ASN A 390 -9.27 10.73 24.68
CA ASN A 390 -9.17 11.58 23.49
C ASN A 390 -8.03 11.15 22.57
N ASP A 391 -6.86 10.83 23.10
CA ASP A 391 -5.70 10.39 22.33
C ASP A 391 -5.95 9.04 21.64
N ILE A 392 -6.62 8.11 22.31
CA ILE A 392 -7.04 6.85 21.73
C ILE A 392 -8.10 7.08 20.62
N ALA A 393 -9.09 7.94 20.85
CA ALA A 393 -10.09 8.31 19.86
C ALA A 393 -9.44 8.92 18.60
N ASP A 394 -8.48 9.82 18.78
CA ASP A 394 -7.75 10.48 17.71
C ASP A 394 -6.87 9.44 16.93
N THR A 395 -6.34 8.44 17.63
CA THR A 395 -5.60 7.32 17.00
C THR A 395 -6.52 6.41 16.18
N ILE A 396 -7.69 6.05 16.71
CA ILE A 396 -8.69 5.24 16.00
C ILE A 396 -9.19 6.00 14.76
N ALA A 397 -9.32 7.32 14.83
CA ALA A 397 -9.73 8.15 13.71
C ALA A 397 -8.79 8.10 12.50
N LEU A 398 -7.52 7.70 12.68
CA LEU A 398 -6.55 7.50 11.60
C LEU A 398 -6.89 6.28 10.71
N ILE A 399 -7.65 5.31 11.21
CA ILE A 399 -7.96 4.07 10.49
C ILE A 399 -8.90 4.39 9.30
N PRO A 400 -8.54 4.05 8.04
CA PRO A 400 -9.38 4.36 6.89
C PRO A 400 -10.67 3.53 6.83
N ASP A 401 -10.63 2.28 7.32
CA ASP A 401 -11.76 1.34 7.31
C ASP A 401 -12.78 1.69 8.39
N ALA A 402 -14.02 1.97 7.97
CA ALA A 402 -15.09 2.38 8.87
C ALA A 402 -15.51 1.26 9.85
N VAL A 403 -15.45 -0.01 9.41
CA VAL A 403 -15.84 -1.15 10.26
C VAL A 403 -14.77 -1.38 11.33
N LYS A 404 -13.48 -1.34 10.94
CA LYS A 404 -12.38 -1.42 11.91
C LYS A 404 -12.48 -0.29 12.94
N ARG A 405 -12.72 0.96 12.49
CA ARG A 405 -12.92 2.10 13.42
C ARG A 405 -14.04 1.84 14.42
N GLN A 406 -15.18 1.29 13.94
CA GLN A 406 -16.32 0.98 14.80
C GLN A 406 -16.01 -0.09 15.83
N VAL A 407 -15.36 -1.19 15.42
CA VAL A 407 -14.96 -2.28 16.33
C VAL A 407 -13.98 -1.79 17.40
N TYR A 408 -12.97 -1.01 17.00
CA TYR A 408 -11.99 -0.46 17.94
C TYR A 408 -12.62 0.58 18.87
N ALA A 409 -13.54 1.40 18.39
CA ALA A 409 -14.27 2.37 19.22
C ALA A 409 -15.16 1.68 20.26
N GLN A 410 -15.89 0.63 19.87
CA GLN A 410 -16.71 -0.16 20.78
C GLN A 410 -15.86 -0.82 21.88
N ALA A 411 -14.79 -1.50 21.50
CA ALA A 411 -13.88 -2.13 22.46
C ALA A 411 -13.24 -1.13 23.43
N SER A 412 -12.91 0.08 22.93
CA SER A 412 -12.37 1.16 23.76
C SER A 412 -13.41 1.72 24.74
N ALA A 413 -14.67 1.93 24.26
CA ALA A 413 -15.77 2.42 25.10
C ALA A 413 -16.05 1.46 26.27
N GLU A 414 -16.12 0.16 25.98
CA GLU A 414 -16.29 -0.89 27.01
C GLU A 414 -15.14 -0.88 28.03
N ARG A 415 -13.90 -0.78 27.54
CA ARG A 415 -12.71 -0.78 28.40
C ARG A 415 -12.64 0.42 29.36
N PHE A 416 -13.08 1.61 28.89
CA PHE A 416 -13.05 2.83 29.71
C PHE A 416 -14.35 3.08 30.48
N GLY A 417 -15.39 2.29 30.27
CA GLY A 417 -16.70 2.44 30.92
C GLY A 417 -17.41 3.73 30.53
N ILE A 418 -17.27 4.15 29.26
CA ILE A 418 -17.93 5.35 28.71
C ILE A 418 -18.97 4.95 27.66
N GLU A 419 -19.96 5.84 27.44
CA GLU A 419 -20.94 5.63 26.39
C GLU A 419 -20.27 5.63 25.00
N SER A 420 -20.55 4.60 24.20
CA SER A 420 -19.95 4.43 22.87
C SER A 420 -20.26 5.59 21.93
N ASP A 421 -21.43 6.21 22.04
CA ASP A 421 -21.87 7.32 21.18
C ASP A 421 -20.98 8.56 21.31
N ILE A 422 -20.49 8.85 22.53
CA ILE A 422 -19.56 9.95 22.80
C ILE A 422 -18.26 9.72 22.07
N LEU A 423 -17.72 8.49 22.18
CA LEU A 423 -16.47 8.12 21.51
C LEU A 423 -16.61 8.11 19.99
N PHE A 424 -17.73 7.57 19.47
CA PHE A 424 -18.02 7.58 18.04
C PHE A 424 -18.14 9.00 17.46
N ALA A 425 -18.81 9.91 18.17
CA ALA A 425 -18.94 11.29 17.74
C ALA A 425 -17.54 11.97 17.63
N ARG A 426 -16.69 11.74 18.61
CA ARG A 426 -15.30 12.25 18.63
C ARG A 426 -14.49 11.69 17.47
N ILE A 427 -14.46 10.37 17.31
CA ILE A 427 -13.72 9.68 16.24
C ILE A 427 -14.16 10.17 14.87
N ARG A 428 -15.47 10.29 14.62
CA ARG A 428 -16.02 10.78 13.36
C ARG A 428 -15.55 12.21 13.07
N LYS A 429 -15.67 13.12 14.05
CA LYS A 429 -15.25 14.52 13.90
C LYS A 429 -13.76 14.64 13.59
N THR A 430 -12.93 13.86 14.29
CA THR A 430 -11.48 13.86 14.04
C THR A 430 -11.16 13.27 12.66
N HIS A 431 -11.81 12.17 12.26
CA HIS A 431 -11.61 11.56 10.96
C HIS A 431 -12.00 12.48 9.80
N GLU A 432 -13.13 13.16 9.90
CA GLU A 432 -13.57 14.17 8.91
C GLU A 432 -12.55 15.30 8.77
N LYS A 433 -12.02 15.79 9.90
CA LYS A 433 -10.97 16.81 9.89
C LYS A 433 -9.70 16.32 9.19
N LEU A 434 -9.25 15.09 9.50
CA LEU A 434 -8.06 14.50 8.85
C LEU A 434 -8.24 14.39 7.33
N LEU A 435 -9.42 13.96 6.87
CA LEU A 435 -9.72 13.89 5.42
C LEU A 435 -9.69 15.28 4.76
N GLN A 436 -10.18 16.33 5.44
CA GLN A 436 -10.13 17.70 4.93
C GLN A 436 -8.70 18.21 4.85
N ASP A 437 -7.88 17.95 5.86
CA ASP A 437 -6.48 18.36 5.91
C ASP A 437 -5.65 17.64 4.83
N ASP A 438 -5.88 16.34 4.62
CA ASP A 438 -5.23 15.57 3.54
C ASP A 438 -5.63 16.08 2.15
N ARG A 439 -6.91 16.46 1.92
CA ARG A 439 -7.37 17.06 0.66
C ARG A 439 -6.68 18.41 0.39
N LYS A 440 -6.61 19.30 1.41
CA LYS A 440 -5.92 20.58 1.30
C LYS A 440 -4.44 20.41 0.96
N ALA A 441 -3.76 19.48 1.65
CA ALA A 441 -2.36 19.18 1.39
C ALA A 441 -2.13 18.65 -0.04
N ALA A 442 -3.04 17.80 -0.53
CA ALA A 442 -2.97 17.29 -1.91
C ALA A 442 -3.20 18.39 -2.95
N GLU A 443 -4.14 19.30 -2.72
CA GLU A 443 -4.40 20.47 -3.61
C GLU A 443 -3.21 21.43 -3.63
N GLU A 444 -2.60 21.72 -2.49
CA GLU A 444 -1.40 22.56 -2.40
C GLU A 444 -0.21 21.91 -3.12
N ALA A 445 -0.01 20.60 -2.92
CA ALA A 445 1.04 19.85 -3.62
C ALA A 445 0.83 19.89 -5.15
N ARG A 446 -0.43 19.73 -5.61
CA ARG A 446 -0.77 19.84 -7.02
C ARG A 446 -0.50 21.24 -7.58
N ARG A 447 -0.89 22.30 -6.87
CA ARG A 447 -0.61 23.68 -7.28
C ARG A 447 0.90 23.97 -7.37
N ARG A 448 1.71 23.47 -6.41
CA ARG A 448 3.17 23.59 -6.46
C ARG A 448 3.76 22.86 -7.66
N ALA A 449 3.29 21.66 -7.96
CA ALA A 449 3.73 20.90 -9.12
C ALA A 449 3.34 21.55 -10.46
N GLU A 450 2.16 22.18 -10.54
CA GLU A 450 1.69 22.95 -11.71
C GLU A 450 2.52 24.23 -11.90
N MET A 451 2.88 24.94 -10.82
CA MET A 451 3.77 26.11 -10.88
C MET A 451 5.19 25.76 -11.36
N GLN A 452 5.69 24.59 -11.01
CA GLN A 452 7.02 24.12 -11.46
C GLN A 452 7.02 23.64 -12.92
N ARG A 453 5.85 23.35 -13.49
CA ARG A 453 5.70 22.89 -14.89
C ARG A 453 5.42 24.02 -15.88
N ALA A 454 5.15 25.25 -15.42
CA ALA A 454 4.95 26.40 -16.33
C ALA A 454 6.28 26.77 -17.02
N PRO A 455 6.37 26.76 -18.37
CA PRO A 455 7.59 27.13 -19.05
C PRO A 455 7.84 28.63 -18.86
N GLY A 456 8.97 28.94 -18.24
CA GLY A 456 9.42 30.33 -18.06
C GLY A 456 9.68 30.99 -19.38
N GLN A 457 8.91 32.04 -19.68
CA GLN A 457 9.33 33.07 -20.63
C GLN A 457 10.17 34.11 -19.90
N GLY A 458 11.42 34.16 -20.33
CA GLY A 458 12.26 35.31 -20.48
C GLY A 458 12.63 36.17 -19.28
N GLY A 459 13.93 36.26 -19.00
CA GLY A 459 14.50 37.50 -18.57
C GLY A 459 15.49 37.47 -17.41
N ALA A 460 16.77 37.60 -17.77
CA ALA A 460 17.84 38.24 -17.04
C ALA A 460 18.46 37.60 -15.78
N ALA A 461 19.74 37.38 -15.93
CA ALA A 461 20.72 37.00 -14.92
C ALA A 461 20.69 37.83 -13.65
N GLY A 462 20.73 37.17 -12.53
CA GLY A 462 20.99 37.72 -11.20
C GLY A 462 21.49 36.61 -10.31
N SER A 463 22.81 36.58 -10.13
CA SER A 463 23.52 35.72 -9.19
C SER A 463 23.04 35.98 -7.77
N LEU A 464 22.52 34.94 -7.08
CA LEU A 464 22.41 34.90 -5.62
C LEU A 464 22.80 33.50 -5.14
N GLU A 465 23.83 33.48 -4.33
CA GLU A 465 24.35 32.32 -3.61
C GLU A 465 23.29 31.74 -2.66
N PRO A 466 23.29 30.41 -2.40
CA PRO A 466 22.43 29.83 -1.42
C PRO A 466 23.02 29.97 0.00
N ASP A 467 22.30 30.69 0.83
CA ASP A 467 22.54 30.76 2.28
C ASP A 467 22.36 29.38 2.92
N ILE A 468 23.41 28.95 3.58
CA ILE A 468 23.42 27.75 4.43
C ILE A 468 22.77 28.13 5.75
N ALA A 469 21.52 27.75 5.96
CA ALA A 469 20.87 27.83 7.27
C ALA A 469 21.10 26.52 8.04
N GLY A 470 21.82 26.60 9.13
CA GLY A 470 22.01 25.54 10.12
C GLY A 470 20.71 25.21 10.89
N PRO A 471 20.70 24.12 11.68
CA PRO A 471 19.52 23.66 12.38
C PRO A 471 19.08 24.63 13.46
N PRO A 472 17.76 24.84 13.67
CA PRO A 472 17.27 25.72 14.71
C PRO A 472 17.47 25.08 16.10
N PRO A 473 17.77 25.90 17.13
CA PRO A 473 17.90 25.42 18.49
C PRO A 473 16.54 25.10 19.11
N ALA A 474 16.56 24.22 20.08
CA ALA A 474 15.42 23.91 20.94
C ALA A 474 15.11 25.13 21.82
N GLU A 475 13.86 25.57 21.83
CA GLU A 475 13.35 26.48 22.84
C GLU A 475 12.14 25.90 23.55
N ASP A 476 12.31 25.76 24.86
CA ASP A 476 11.24 25.67 25.84
C ASP A 476 10.55 27.04 25.96
N GLY A 477 9.24 27.03 26.18
CA GLY A 477 8.59 28.27 26.60
C GLY A 477 7.09 28.33 26.43
N TYR A 478 6.37 27.90 27.44
CA TYR A 478 4.98 28.33 27.69
C TYR A 478 4.94 29.81 27.97
N ALA A 479 4.13 30.60 27.27
CA ALA A 479 3.37 31.71 27.84
C ALA A 479 2.40 32.37 26.85
N GLY A 480 1.19 32.68 27.30
CA GLY A 480 0.46 33.91 26.96
C GLY A 480 -0.76 33.76 26.04
N TYR A 481 -1.91 33.51 26.65
CA TYR A 481 -3.22 33.83 26.06
C TYR A 481 -3.36 35.35 25.82
N ALA A 482 -3.61 35.74 24.58
CA ALA A 482 -4.18 37.04 24.26
C ALA A 482 -5.53 36.84 23.56
N LYS A 483 -6.57 37.42 24.14
CA LYS A 483 -7.93 37.51 23.59
C LYS A 483 -7.95 38.33 22.31
N ALA A 484 -8.59 37.81 21.26
CA ALA A 484 -9.07 38.59 20.13
C ALA A 484 -10.58 38.43 20.02
N GLU A 485 -11.23 39.53 19.83
CA GLU A 485 -12.69 39.73 19.72
C GLU A 485 -13.33 39.11 18.47
N PRO A 486 -14.65 38.93 18.44
CA PRO A 486 -15.30 38.06 17.45
C PRO A 486 -15.53 38.80 16.14
N ALA A 487 -14.97 38.26 15.07
CA ALA A 487 -15.31 38.61 13.71
C ALA A 487 -16.50 37.77 13.18
N ALA A 488 -17.30 38.43 12.41
CA ALA A 488 -18.60 38.13 11.87
C ALA A 488 -18.89 36.67 11.46
N LYS A 489 -20.16 36.29 11.63
CA LYS A 489 -20.83 35.05 11.22
C LYS A 489 -20.47 34.66 9.77
N ALA A 490 -19.65 33.63 9.61
CA ALA A 490 -19.53 32.91 8.36
C ALA A 490 -20.61 31.81 8.32
N SER A 491 -21.37 31.80 7.25
CA SER A 491 -22.34 30.79 6.85
C SER A 491 -21.82 29.36 7.05
N GLY A 492 -22.67 28.48 7.56
CA GLY A 492 -22.34 27.07 7.80
C GLY A 492 -21.83 26.34 6.58
N PRO A 493 -21.15 25.19 6.75
CA PRO A 493 -20.56 24.45 5.66
C PRO A 493 -21.63 24.02 4.68
N ALA A 494 -21.40 24.30 3.40
CA ALA A 494 -22.21 23.77 2.32
C ALA A 494 -22.18 22.24 2.41
N LEU A 495 -23.35 21.63 2.53
CA LEU A 495 -23.52 20.17 2.43
C LEU A 495 -22.98 19.74 1.06
N GLU A 496 -21.95 18.90 1.04
CA GLU A 496 -21.48 18.28 -0.21
C GLU A 496 -22.63 17.50 -0.83
N GLU A 497 -22.83 17.64 -2.14
CA GLU A 497 -23.85 16.85 -2.85
C GLU A 497 -23.50 15.36 -2.76
N PRO A 498 -24.47 14.50 -2.42
CA PRO A 498 -24.27 13.05 -2.47
C PRO A 498 -23.87 12.65 -3.89
N THR A 499 -22.76 11.93 -4.03
CA THR A 499 -22.30 11.46 -5.34
C THR A 499 -22.96 10.13 -5.68
N LEU A 500 -23.51 10.00 -6.88
CA LEU A 500 -24.12 8.76 -7.40
C LEU A 500 -23.06 7.75 -7.88
N ALA A 501 -21.87 8.22 -8.24
CA ALA A 501 -20.84 7.46 -8.91
C ALA A 501 -20.45 6.10 -8.27
N PRO A 502 -20.34 5.93 -6.95
CA PRO A 502 -20.05 4.62 -6.37
C PRO A 502 -21.15 3.58 -6.59
N SER A 503 -22.42 3.99 -6.47
CA SER A 503 -23.57 3.08 -6.66
C SER A 503 -23.80 2.78 -8.14
N GLU A 504 -23.52 3.72 -9.05
CA GLU A 504 -23.52 3.49 -10.49
C GLU A 504 -22.48 2.43 -10.90
N LYS A 505 -21.26 2.51 -10.35
CA LYS A 505 -20.21 1.49 -10.58
C LYS A 505 -20.63 0.11 -10.10
N GLU A 506 -21.32 0.02 -8.98
CA GLU A 506 -21.82 -1.24 -8.43
C GLU A 506 -22.85 -1.88 -9.36
N LEU A 507 -23.84 -1.11 -9.83
CA LEU A 507 -24.85 -1.59 -10.79
C LEU A 507 -24.21 -2.01 -12.13
N LEU A 508 -23.28 -1.21 -12.67
CA LEU A 508 -22.54 -1.56 -13.90
C LEU A 508 -21.69 -2.83 -13.73
N SER A 509 -21.15 -3.07 -12.55
CA SER A 509 -20.39 -4.30 -12.25
C SER A 509 -21.31 -5.54 -12.28
N PHE A 510 -22.55 -5.45 -11.75
CA PHE A 510 -23.53 -6.53 -11.86
C PHE A 510 -23.93 -6.77 -13.32
N LEU A 511 -24.19 -5.74 -14.11
CA LEU A 511 -24.50 -5.85 -15.53
C LEU A 511 -23.38 -6.54 -16.30
N LEU A 512 -22.15 -6.08 -16.16
CA LEU A 512 -21.01 -6.63 -16.91
C LEU A 512 -20.67 -8.07 -16.52
N ARG A 513 -20.91 -8.48 -15.28
CA ARG A 513 -20.58 -9.84 -14.80
C ARG A 513 -21.72 -10.84 -14.98
N ASN A 514 -22.95 -10.41 -14.72
CA ASN A 514 -24.09 -11.30 -14.52
C ASN A 514 -25.37 -10.86 -15.27
N GLY A 515 -25.29 -9.89 -16.20
CA GLY A 515 -26.47 -9.27 -16.78
C GLY A 515 -27.48 -10.22 -17.38
N ARG A 516 -27.07 -11.30 -18.04
CA ARG A 516 -27.96 -12.34 -18.61
C ARG A 516 -28.29 -13.48 -17.62
N THR A 517 -27.85 -13.38 -16.36
CA THR A 517 -28.20 -14.37 -15.34
C THR A 517 -29.62 -14.16 -14.87
N ILE A 518 -30.43 -15.22 -14.87
CA ILE A 518 -31.82 -15.18 -14.38
C ILE A 518 -31.83 -15.09 -12.87
N LEU A 519 -32.68 -14.19 -12.33
CA LEU A 519 -32.93 -14.04 -10.90
C LEU A 519 -34.12 -14.95 -10.53
N GLU A 520 -33.87 -15.97 -9.73
CA GLU A 520 -34.92 -16.87 -9.21
C GLU A 520 -35.24 -16.48 -7.77
N PHE A 521 -36.27 -15.63 -7.59
CA PHE A 521 -36.73 -15.23 -6.27
C PHE A 521 -37.55 -16.32 -5.61
N GLU A 522 -37.43 -16.48 -4.28
CA GLU A 522 -38.32 -17.38 -3.51
C GLU A 522 -39.74 -16.79 -3.42
N VAL A 523 -40.74 -17.67 -3.25
CA VAL A 523 -42.16 -17.29 -3.23
C VAL A 523 -42.48 -16.23 -2.15
N ASP A 524 -41.73 -16.18 -1.07
CA ASP A 524 -41.85 -15.22 0.02
C ASP A 524 -41.12 -13.88 -0.24
N SER A 525 -40.39 -13.77 -1.35
CA SER A 525 -39.72 -12.54 -1.71
C SER A 525 -40.68 -11.45 -2.17
N PRO A 526 -40.52 -10.18 -1.76
CA PRO A 526 -41.31 -9.08 -2.28
C PRO A 526 -41.11 -8.83 -3.79
N PHE A 527 -40.08 -9.47 -4.40
CA PHE A 527 -39.73 -9.37 -5.81
C PHE A 527 -40.18 -10.63 -6.59
N TYR A 528 -40.91 -11.55 -5.97
CA TYR A 528 -41.38 -12.76 -6.65
C TYR A 528 -42.46 -12.42 -7.67
N CYS A 529 -42.29 -12.85 -8.91
CA CYS A 529 -43.26 -12.75 -9.97
C CYS A 529 -43.52 -14.14 -10.57
N THR A 530 -44.78 -14.50 -10.81
CA THR A 530 -45.17 -15.84 -11.28
C THR A 530 -44.99 -16.04 -12.77
N ASP A 531 -44.94 -14.99 -13.57
CA ASP A 531 -45.09 -15.06 -15.02
C ASP A 531 -43.85 -14.69 -15.84
N GLU A 532 -42.84 -14.04 -15.23
CA GLU A 532 -41.59 -13.64 -15.92
C GLU A 532 -40.38 -13.93 -15.06
N LYS A 533 -39.35 -14.55 -15.67
CA LYS A 533 -38.04 -14.74 -15.08
C LYS A 533 -37.13 -13.61 -15.54
N ASP A 534 -37.02 -12.58 -14.70
CA ASP A 534 -36.15 -11.45 -15.01
C ASP A 534 -34.68 -11.83 -14.95
N THR A 535 -33.91 -11.37 -15.93
CA THR A 535 -32.45 -11.36 -15.81
C THR A 535 -32.01 -10.22 -14.90
N VAL A 536 -30.75 -10.26 -14.46
CA VAL A 536 -30.12 -9.15 -13.73
C VAL A 536 -30.24 -7.84 -14.53
N ALA A 537 -30.09 -7.89 -15.85
CA ALA A 537 -30.17 -6.72 -16.73
C ALA A 537 -31.60 -6.16 -16.76
N ASP A 538 -32.60 -7.02 -16.96
CA ASP A 538 -33.99 -6.59 -17.00
C ASP A 538 -34.41 -6.00 -15.66
N PHE A 539 -34.09 -6.66 -14.56
CA PHE A 539 -34.40 -6.20 -13.21
C PHE A 539 -33.77 -4.82 -12.86
N ILE A 540 -32.52 -4.57 -13.29
CA ILE A 540 -31.88 -3.27 -13.11
C ILE A 540 -32.52 -2.21 -14.02
N ARG A 541 -32.85 -2.55 -15.28
CA ARG A 541 -33.51 -1.65 -16.22
C ARG A 541 -34.86 -1.20 -15.71
N ASP A 542 -35.68 -2.15 -15.30
CA ASP A 542 -37.02 -1.87 -14.79
C ASP A 542 -37.00 -0.98 -13.55
N ALA A 543 -36.06 -1.21 -12.64
CA ALA A 543 -35.91 -0.36 -11.47
C ALA A 543 -35.45 1.07 -11.83
N ILE A 544 -34.59 1.24 -12.83
CA ILE A 544 -34.16 2.55 -13.32
C ILE A 544 -35.35 3.29 -13.95
N ASP A 545 -36.15 2.60 -14.78
CA ASP A 545 -37.27 3.18 -15.53
C ASP A 545 -38.47 3.50 -14.62
N GLN A 546 -38.85 2.60 -13.72
CA GLN A 546 -39.96 2.78 -12.79
C GLN A 546 -39.77 3.94 -11.81
N ASP A 547 -38.56 4.11 -11.31
CA ASP A 547 -38.21 5.14 -10.33
C ASP A 547 -37.63 6.41 -10.94
N ASN A 548 -37.59 6.53 -12.29
CA ASN A 548 -36.99 7.64 -13.02
C ASN A 548 -35.57 7.97 -12.53
N LEU A 549 -34.75 6.93 -12.29
CA LEU A 549 -33.38 7.08 -11.87
C LEU A 549 -32.50 7.46 -13.07
N PHE A 550 -31.45 8.24 -12.81
CA PHE A 550 -30.53 8.66 -13.87
C PHE A 550 -29.08 8.51 -13.43
N PHE A 551 -28.20 8.17 -14.36
CA PHE A 551 -26.77 8.14 -14.12
C PHE A 551 -26.19 9.58 -14.19
N GLY A 552 -25.60 10.03 -13.09
CA GLY A 552 -25.04 11.37 -12.96
C GLY A 552 -23.66 11.50 -13.64
N ASN A 553 -22.91 10.39 -13.75
CA ASN A 553 -21.62 10.36 -14.41
C ASN A 553 -21.80 10.02 -15.90
N SER A 554 -21.33 10.90 -16.79
CA SER A 554 -21.50 10.76 -18.24
C SER A 554 -20.82 9.50 -18.82
N LEU A 555 -19.67 9.08 -18.27
CA LEU A 555 -18.98 7.87 -18.68
C LEU A 555 -19.73 6.61 -18.24
N HIS A 556 -20.25 6.60 -17.02
CA HIS A 556 -21.07 5.51 -16.52
C HIS A 556 -22.37 5.35 -17.33
N LYS A 557 -22.97 6.49 -17.69
CA LYS A 557 -24.16 6.48 -18.56
C LYS A 557 -23.85 5.92 -19.94
N ARG A 558 -22.75 6.33 -20.59
CA ARG A 558 -22.35 5.78 -21.89
C ARG A 558 -22.16 4.27 -21.84
N LEU A 559 -21.54 3.76 -20.75
CA LEU A 559 -21.34 2.34 -20.55
C LEU A 559 -22.68 1.59 -20.37
N LEU A 560 -23.60 2.18 -19.60
CA LEU A 560 -24.95 1.63 -19.40
C LEU A 560 -25.72 1.55 -20.74
N ASP A 561 -25.77 2.66 -21.47
CA ASP A 561 -26.46 2.77 -22.74
C ASP A 561 -25.88 1.78 -23.76
N LYS A 562 -24.54 1.65 -23.82
CA LYS A 562 -23.86 0.70 -24.70
C LYS A 562 -24.10 -0.74 -24.31
N TYR A 563 -24.16 -1.04 -23.02
CA TYR A 563 -24.49 -2.37 -22.54
C TYR A 563 -25.90 -2.79 -23.01
N PHE A 564 -26.92 -1.95 -22.84
CA PHE A 564 -28.28 -2.26 -23.26
C PHE A 564 -28.46 -2.25 -24.77
N GLU A 565 -27.75 -1.40 -25.52
CA GLU A 565 -27.71 -1.47 -26.99
C GLU A 565 -27.27 -2.87 -27.47
N LEU A 566 -26.22 -3.42 -26.84
CA LEU A 566 -25.71 -4.76 -27.19
C LEU A 566 -26.57 -5.90 -26.61
N TYR A 567 -27.21 -5.67 -25.46
CA TYR A 567 -28.09 -6.63 -24.82
C TYR A 567 -29.35 -6.89 -25.65
N ASP A 568 -29.91 -5.83 -26.22
CA ASP A 568 -31.13 -5.86 -27.06
C ASP A 568 -30.84 -6.10 -28.54
N ALA A 569 -29.58 -6.28 -28.94
CA ALA A 569 -29.17 -6.48 -30.33
C ALA A 569 -29.80 -7.75 -30.90
N PRO A 570 -30.24 -7.73 -32.17
CA PRO A 570 -30.90 -8.88 -32.81
C PRO A 570 -30.05 -10.15 -32.83
N GLU A 571 -28.73 -10.01 -32.79
CA GLU A 571 -27.77 -11.11 -32.75
C GLU A 571 -27.78 -11.89 -31.42
N ASN A 572 -28.52 -11.43 -30.42
CA ASN A 572 -28.65 -12.04 -29.10
C ASN A 572 -27.29 -12.48 -28.50
N LEU A 573 -26.37 -11.53 -28.40
CA LEU A 573 -25.01 -11.79 -27.96
C LEU A 573 -24.98 -12.41 -26.53
N PRO A 574 -24.20 -13.48 -26.31
CA PRO A 574 -24.01 -13.98 -24.94
C PRO A 574 -23.30 -12.94 -24.05
N GLN A 575 -23.42 -13.08 -22.73
CA GLN A 575 -22.83 -12.14 -21.78
C GLN A 575 -21.35 -11.82 -22.07
N GLU A 576 -20.56 -12.85 -22.35
CA GLU A 576 -19.14 -12.71 -22.70
C GLU A 576 -18.93 -11.94 -24.01
N GLY A 577 -19.85 -12.09 -24.97
CA GLY A 577 -19.84 -11.38 -26.26
C GLY A 577 -20.10 -9.88 -26.07
N ILE A 578 -21.06 -9.51 -25.23
CA ILE A 578 -21.36 -8.10 -24.88
C ILE A 578 -20.13 -7.47 -24.24
N VAL A 579 -19.58 -8.13 -23.23
CA VAL A 579 -18.39 -7.65 -22.50
C VAL A 579 -17.19 -7.49 -23.45
N LYS A 580 -16.95 -8.48 -24.29
CA LYS A 580 -15.86 -8.43 -25.26
C LYS A 580 -16.02 -7.27 -26.26
N THR A 581 -17.22 -7.05 -26.76
CA THR A 581 -17.51 -5.94 -27.69
C THR A 581 -17.30 -4.57 -27.04
N ILE A 582 -17.60 -4.43 -25.74
CA ILE A 582 -17.35 -3.20 -24.97
C ILE A 582 -15.84 -2.99 -24.77
N LEU A 583 -15.11 -4.04 -24.40
CA LEU A 583 -13.66 -3.97 -24.13
C LEU A 583 -12.84 -3.71 -25.40
N ASP A 584 -13.25 -4.29 -26.53
CA ASP A 584 -12.60 -4.15 -27.84
C ASP A 584 -13.09 -2.91 -28.62
N GLY A 585 -14.07 -2.18 -28.06
CA GLY A 585 -14.70 -1.02 -28.68
C GLY A 585 -13.78 0.19 -28.85
N PRO A 586 -14.15 1.14 -29.71
CA PRO A 586 -13.32 2.32 -30.00
C PRO A 586 -13.28 3.35 -28.86
N ASP A 587 -14.22 3.31 -27.92
CA ASP A 587 -14.26 4.20 -26.75
C ASP A 587 -13.33 3.67 -25.65
N ARG A 588 -12.09 4.19 -25.64
CA ARG A 588 -11.03 3.77 -24.72
C ARG A 588 -11.37 4.04 -23.23
N GLU A 589 -12.09 5.12 -22.94
CA GLU A 589 -12.47 5.45 -21.55
C GLU A 589 -13.51 4.45 -21.04
N MET A 590 -14.47 4.12 -21.86
CA MET A 590 -15.51 3.13 -21.54
C MET A 590 -14.91 1.72 -21.39
N ALA A 591 -14.01 1.31 -22.29
CA ALA A 591 -13.31 0.03 -22.21
C ALA A 591 -12.43 -0.06 -20.94
N ALA A 592 -11.74 1.02 -20.58
CA ALA A 592 -10.95 1.10 -19.35
C ALA A 592 -11.83 0.98 -18.08
N LEU A 593 -12.98 1.67 -18.05
CA LEU A 593 -13.94 1.54 -16.95
C LEU A 593 -14.51 0.12 -16.87
N ALA A 594 -14.89 -0.48 -17.98
CA ALA A 594 -15.38 -1.86 -18.00
C ALA A 594 -14.34 -2.85 -17.51
N ALA A 595 -13.07 -2.70 -17.93
CA ALA A 595 -11.95 -3.51 -17.44
C ALA A 595 -11.70 -3.30 -15.94
N GLU A 596 -11.80 -2.05 -15.44
CA GLU A 596 -11.73 -1.73 -14.01
C GLU A 596 -12.81 -2.47 -13.22
N LEU A 597 -14.07 -2.41 -13.67
CA LEU A 597 -15.21 -3.02 -13.00
C LEU A 597 -15.20 -4.55 -13.03
N LEU A 598 -14.57 -5.13 -14.06
CA LEU A 598 -14.38 -6.58 -14.19
C LEU A 598 -13.15 -7.08 -13.43
N SER A 599 -12.18 -6.21 -13.11
CA SER A 599 -11.01 -6.59 -12.34
C SER A 599 -11.38 -6.81 -10.87
N GLU A 600 -10.77 -7.82 -10.23
CA GLU A 600 -11.07 -8.18 -8.83
C GLU A 600 -10.61 -7.13 -7.79
N ARG A 601 -9.96 -6.02 -8.23
CA ARG A 601 -9.46 -4.95 -7.35
C ARG A 601 -10.55 -4.09 -6.70
N HIS A 602 -11.79 -4.20 -7.16
CA HIS A 602 -12.95 -3.49 -6.57
C HIS A 602 -13.93 -4.40 -5.82
N ASN A 603 -13.57 -5.64 -5.58
CA ASN A 603 -14.27 -6.42 -4.58
C ASN A 603 -13.97 -5.78 -3.23
N LEU A 604 -14.98 -5.16 -2.62
CA LEU A 604 -14.99 -4.81 -1.23
C LEU A 604 -14.46 -6.01 -0.43
N THR A 605 -13.28 -5.86 0.15
CA THR A 605 -12.56 -6.90 0.89
C THR A 605 -13.32 -7.22 2.17
N VAL A 606 -14.34 -8.04 2.05
CA VAL A 606 -14.91 -8.76 3.18
C VAL A 606 -14.69 -10.22 2.87
N LYS A 607 -13.72 -10.86 3.49
CA LYS A 607 -13.38 -12.30 3.32
C LYS A 607 -14.58 -13.26 3.50
N ARG A 608 -15.69 -12.79 4.04
CA ARG A 608 -17.00 -13.48 4.05
C ARG A 608 -17.81 -13.23 2.78
N PHE A 609 -17.49 -12.22 1.98
CA PHE A 609 -18.19 -11.87 0.75
C PHE A 609 -17.50 -12.40 -0.52
N GLU A 610 -16.21 -12.75 -0.49
CA GLU A 610 -15.52 -13.39 -1.62
C GLU A 610 -16.13 -14.76 -1.98
N ALA A 611 -16.62 -15.50 -0.98
CA ALA A 611 -17.42 -16.71 -1.22
C ALA A 611 -18.79 -16.40 -1.87
N ALA A 612 -19.25 -15.15 -1.80
CA ALA A 612 -20.56 -14.73 -2.24
C ALA A 612 -20.59 -14.20 -3.68
N LEU A 613 -19.49 -13.65 -4.19
CA LEU A 613 -19.42 -13.09 -5.56
C LEU A 613 -19.05 -14.14 -6.63
N THR A 614 -18.53 -15.28 -6.23
CA THR A 614 -18.31 -16.46 -7.09
C THR A 614 -19.41 -17.50 -6.95
N ALA A 615 -20.42 -17.24 -6.13
CA ALA A 615 -21.45 -18.19 -5.79
C ALA A 615 -22.70 -18.02 -6.63
N ALA A 616 -23.32 -19.16 -6.85
CA ALA A 616 -24.56 -19.49 -7.49
C ALA A 616 -25.61 -18.37 -7.63
N PRO A 617 -26.51 -18.48 -8.65
CA PRO A 617 -27.62 -17.55 -8.90
C PRO A 617 -28.43 -17.16 -7.66
N THR A 618 -28.47 -18.01 -6.64
CA THR A 618 -29.18 -17.81 -5.35
C THR A 618 -28.68 -16.61 -4.52
N GLN A 619 -27.51 -16.05 -4.80
CA GLN A 619 -27.01 -14.87 -4.05
C GLN A 619 -27.28 -13.55 -4.77
N LEU A 620 -27.41 -13.58 -6.09
CA LEU A 620 -27.76 -12.39 -6.87
C LEU A 620 -29.13 -11.84 -6.49
N VAL A 621 -30.08 -12.71 -6.13
CA VAL A 621 -31.42 -12.31 -5.64
C VAL A 621 -31.42 -11.48 -4.35
N ILE A 622 -30.32 -11.49 -3.62
CA ILE A 622 -30.14 -10.67 -2.41
C ILE A 622 -29.39 -9.37 -2.74
N TYR A 623 -28.31 -9.48 -3.54
CA TYR A 623 -27.39 -8.35 -3.74
C TYR A 623 -27.86 -7.36 -4.79
N VAL A 624 -28.47 -7.82 -5.88
CA VAL A 624 -28.95 -6.92 -6.95
C VAL A 624 -30.07 -6.00 -6.44
N PRO A 625 -31.15 -6.48 -5.78
CA PRO A 625 -32.16 -5.62 -5.19
C PRO A 625 -31.59 -4.64 -4.15
N ARG A 626 -30.64 -5.11 -3.33
CA ARG A 626 -29.99 -4.26 -2.32
C ARG A 626 -29.18 -3.13 -2.96
N ALA A 627 -28.44 -3.39 -4.02
CA ALA A 627 -27.70 -2.38 -4.75
C ALA A 627 -28.62 -1.32 -5.36
N ILE A 628 -29.76 -1.75 -5.91
CA ILE A 628 -30.80 -0.84 -6.41
C ILE A 628 -31.38 0.02 -5.27
N GLN A 629 -31.73 -0.56 -4.14
CA GLN A 629 -32.23 0.19 -2.98
C GLN A 629 -31.21 1.22 -2.48
N VAL A 630 -29.94 0.90 -2.49
CA VAL A 630 -28.86 1.86 -2.15
C VAL A 630 -28.81 2.99 -3.19
N TYR A 631 -28.97 2.68 -4.47
CA TYR A 631 -28.99 3.67 -5.53
C TYR A 631 -30.21 4.60 -5.44
N GLN A 632 -31.40 4.06 -5.21
CA GLN A 632 -32.63 4.81 -4.94
C GLN A 632 -32.45 5.76 -3.74
N LEU A 633 -31.86 5.26 -2.65
CA LEU A 633 -31.56 6.08 -1.47
C LEU A 633 -30.64 7.28 -1.82
N ARG A 634 -29.61 7.07 -2.63
CA ARG A 634 -28.72 8.15 -3.07
C ARG A 634 -29.43 9.20 -3.94
N HIS A 635 -30.34 8.77 -4.80
CA HIS A 635 -31.19 9.69 -5.57
C HIS A 635 -32.09 10.55 -4.68
N ILE A 636 -32.71 9.94 -3.67
CA ILE A 636 -33.53 10.67 -2.69
C ILE A 636 -32.69 11.69 -1.91
N GLU A 637 -31.49 11.30 -1.47
CA GLU A 637 -30.56 12.21 -0.78
C GLU A 637 -30.15 13.40 -1.67
N LEU A 638 -29.89 13.15 -2.94
CA LEU A 638 -29.57 14.19 -3.91
C LEU A 638 -30.75 15.15 -4.11
N LYS A 639 -31.98 14.60 -4.23
CA LYS A 639 -33.21 15.39 -4.39
C LYS A 639 -33.50 16.23 -3.15
N LEU A 640 -33.37 15.65 -1.95
CA LEU A 640 -33.50 16.37 -0.68
C LEU A 640 -32.48 17.52 -0.56
N SER A 641 -31.25 17.32 -1.01
CA SER A 641 -30.23 18.37 -1.04
C SER A 641 -30.64 19.54 -1.97
N ARG A 642 -31.21 19.24 -3.16
CA ARG A 642 -31.70 20.25 -4.09
C ARG A 642 -32.90 21.01 -3.54
N LEU A 643 -33.91 20.30 -3.05
CA LEU A 643 -35.10 20.90 -2.44
C LEU A 643 -34.75 21.79 -1.23
N SER A 644 -33.76 21.39 -0.43
CA SER A 644 -33.27 22.20 0.69
C SER A 644 -32.60 23.49 0.27
N ARG A 645 -32.00 23.55 -0.93
CA ARG A 645 -31.45 24.78 -1.51
C ARG A 645 -32.55 25.66 -2.10
N GLU A 646 -33.51 25.07 -2.80
CA GLU A 646 -34.65 25.75 -3.36
C GLU A 646 -35.46 26.41 -2.25
N LEU A 647 -35.69 25.72 -1.13
CA LEU A 647 -36.39 26.25 0.04
C LEU A 647 -35.69 27.49 0.63
N LYS A 648 -34.38 27.57 0.60
CA LYS A 648 -33.64 28.75 1.09
C LYS A 648 -33.83 30.00 0.22
N ASN A 649 -34.23 29.81 -1.04
CA ASN A 649 -34.38 30.88 -2.04
C ASN A 649 -35.84 31.13 -2.42
N ALA A 650 -36.77 30.36 -1.86
CA ALA A 650 -38.21 30.40 -2.17
C ALA A 650 -38.97 31.50 -1.38
N GLY A 651 -39.97 32.09 -2.00
CA GLY A 651 -40.93 32.98 -1.35
C GLY A 651 -41.88 32.22 -0.43
N GLU A 652 -42.72 32.94 0.35
CA GLU A 652 -43.60 32.32 1.35
C GLU A 652 -44.61 31.34 0.74
N ASP A 653 -45.16 31.62 -0.44
CA ASP A 653 -46.17 30.76 -1.08
C ASP A 653 -45.58 29.47 -1.66
N ASP A 654 -44.34 29.50 -2.18
CA ASP A 654 -43.66 28.31 -2.72
C ASP A 654 -43.04 27.43 -1.65
N SER A 655 -42.72 27.99 -0.47
CA SER A 655 -42.08 27.27 0.64
C SER A 655 -42.92 26.11 1.19
N MET A 656 -44.24 26.26 1.23
CA MET A 656 -45.15 25.21 1.73
C MET A 656 -45.21 23.99 0.81
N ALA A 657 -45.15 24.20 -0.50
CA ALA A 657 -45.13 23.11 -1.49
C ALA A 657 -43.79 22.33 -1.41
N ILE A 658 -42.67 23.06 -1.33
CA ILE A 658 -41.32 22.46 -1.20
C ILE A 658 -41.21 21.69 0.12
N LEU A 659 -41.73 22.21 1.25
CA LEU A 659 -41.71 21.50 2.54
C LEU A 659 -42.53 20.21 2.50
N SER A 660 -43.69 20.21 1.81
CA SER A 660 -44.50 18.99 1.62
C SER A 660 -43.71 17.92 0.83
N GLU A 661 -42.99 18.35 -0.22
CA GLU A 661 -42.18 17.46 -1.04
C GLU A 661 -40.95 16.90 -0.25
N ILE A 662 -40.27 17.74 0.52
CA ILE A 662 -39.22 17.32 1.44
C ILE A 662 -39.70 16.27 2.42
N LYS A 663 -40.91 16.49 3.04
CA LYS A 663 -41.48 15.53 3.98
C LYS A 663 -41.79 14.17 3.35
N SER A 664 -42.29 14.16 2.11
CA SER A 664 -42.55 12.95 1.36
C SER A 664 -41.27 12.16 1.10
N HIS A 665 -40.19 12.83 0.62
CA HIS A 665 -38.90 12.20 0.35
C HIS A 665 -38.18 11.74 1.62
N LEU A 666 -38.35 12.43 2.76
CA LEU A 666 -37.81 11.97 4.05
C LEU A 666 -38.51 10.67 4.52
N ASN A 667 -39.81 10.54 4.29
CA ASN A 667 -40.53 9.29 4.62
C ASN A 667 -40.03 8.12 3.77
N LEU A 668 -39.84 8.34 2.47
CA LEU A 668 -39.27 7.35 1.55
C LEU A 668 -37.82 6.98 1.95
N LYS A 669 -37.02 7.97 2.30
CA LYS A 669 -35.66 7.76 2.82
C LYS A 669 -35.69 6.85 4.05
N ASN A 670 -36.50 7.16 5.04
CA ASN A 670 -36.62 6.36 6.27
C ASN A 670 -37.06 4.93 6.00
N GLN A 671 -37.96 4.70 5.03
CA GLN A 671 -38.40 3.36 4.64
C GLN A 671 -37.26 2.55 4.01
N LEU A 672 -36.49 3.14 3.07
CA LEU A 672 -35.34 2.50 2.45
C LEU A 672 -34.21 2.24 3.46
N GLU A 673 -33.96 3.17 4.38
CA GLU A 673 -32.96 2.98 5.42
C GLU A 673 -33.32 1.83 6.38
N LYS A 674 -34.59 1.64 6.69
CA LYS A 674 -35.08 0.49 7.46
C LYS A 674 -34.89 -0.83 6.69
N LEU A 675 -35.25 -0.87 5.40
CA LEU A 675 -35.07 -2.04 4.55
C LEU A 675 -33.58 -2.42 4.42
N LEU A 676 -32.70 -1.43 4.39
CA LEU A 676 -31.24 -1.62 4.32
C LEU A 676 -30.62 -1.93 5.69
N GLY A 677 -31.40 -1.92 6.78
CA GLY A 677 -30.90 -2.14 8.15
C GLY A 677 -30.00 -1.00 8.68
N ARG A 678 -30.18 0.22 8.15
CA ARG A 678 -29.39 1.41 8.52
C ARG A 678 -30.04 2.23 9.65
N VAL A 679 -31.31 1.99 9.95
CA VAL A 679 -32.05 2.53 11.09
C VAL A 679 -32.77 1.38 11.76
N ARG A 680 -32.67 1.29 13.10
CA ARG A 680 -33.42 0.31 13.93
C ARG A 680 -34.84 0.75 14.17
#